data_dff0501412c61ec207fa62712ffa1430
#
_entry.id   dff0501412c61ec207fa62712ffa1430
#
_cell.length_a   1.000
_cell.length_b   1.000
_cell.length_c   1.000
_cell.angle_alpha   90.00
_cell.angle_beta   90.00
_cell.angle_gamma   90.00
#
_symmetry.space_group_name_H-M   'P 1'
#
loop_
_entity.id
_entity.type
_entity.pdbx_description
1 polymer ?
#
loop_
_entity_poly.entity_id
_entity_poly.type
_entity_poly.pdbx_seq_one_letter_code
_entity_poly.pdbx_strand_id
1 'polypeptide(L)'
;MKRLALLSVLSLLMTTFVRAEEPDSARLLTDVVVSAKYLSPVSVSGQTMSIRSIPQSVSVVNPVRIKEMNITTIDQAMQQVTGVTTIANDNMRSQYKSRGYNMSIMTDGLPAYNSLALSQQFDLSFFEQIEVLRGVSGILQGVPDGLALGGVINLVKKRAGKEFGINVLGSVGSWNNLRGELDINAPLTKDGKLRSRWVLFLNNREFFYDRSDMRKEGAYGVIEWDATASTQLSLSYTYQYSKGNVLYNGLPAWREDSNDPSRNSLPVKRSFNPTPDWDYTLWKTQELMFRVEQKIGRDWKVAAKAGAKWQEQENKYGFAGTVSASDSTSNYQRGYNDEELPRFAAAMDVTGRFRMLGQTQNLFVGINYENFVDDKRYLSAYYKTKFGNTFLVPDFEVPYNMLNKSKMRVRQGGIYAQLRLALLDNLNVTLGGRMSSVFASMYDFNGKKWVEAISDECRITPYAGITYDPIEPVTLYASYSTIFVPQTEKKEDGSMLDPREGYQMEIGAKSEFFNNRLTANVALFYMKDDGRAYKVAPTNYYVNGGRVENQGFEVEVNAFPCKGLELSAGYTYLDTEITKSSNGDEGLAFSPVEPKHSFRGSAVYRFEDGLLNGLAVGANVMSFSESYASVLTPERKQEAYTLLNGFVSYKVNANLSLFLNCNNITDCVYYSRVGGNGDFFGDPRNFTLSARCSF
;
A
#
# COMPACT_ATOMS: atom_id res chain seq x y z
N MET A 1 16.96 36.04 -3.61
CA MET A 1 17.81 35.72 -4.77
C MET A 1 17.86 34.24 -5.17
N LYS A 2 17.43 33.27 -4.33
CA LYS A 2 17.36 31.83 -4.70
C LYS A 2 16.07 31.43 -5.47
N ARG A 3 15.03 32.28 -5.52
CA ARG A 3 13.76 32.02 -6.23
C ARG A 3 13.77 32.37 -7.73
N LEU A 4 14.76 33.14 -8.20
CA LEU A 4 14.88 33.50 -9.63
C LEU A 4 15.69 32.48 -10.45
N ALA A 5 16.50 31.62 -9.82
CA ALA A 5 17.35 30.66 -10.53
C ALA A 5 16.56 29.46 -11.10
N LEU A 6 15.41 29.12 -10.52
CA LEU A 6 14.58 28.01 -11.03
C LEU A 6 13.75 28.41 -12.26
N LEU A 7 13.34 29.66 -12.34
CA LEU A 7 12.60 30.22 -13.50
C LEU A 7 13.51 30.42 -14.73
N SER A 8 14.80 30.68 -14.52
CA SER A 8 15.77 30.87 -15.60
C SER A 8 16.19 29.55 -16.26
N VAL A 9 16.17 28.42 -15.53
CA VAL A 9 16.43 27.10 -16.13
C VAL A 9 15.24 26.63 -16.98
N LEU A 10 14.00 26.97 -16.59
CA LEU A 10 12.81 26.67 -17.39
C LEU A 10 12.73 27.50 -18.68
N SER A 11 13.28 28.71 -18.70
CA SER A 11 13.26 29.57 -19.90
C SER A 11 14.35 29.22 -20.94
N LEU A 12 15.44 28.58 -20.51
CA LEU A 12 16.54 28.18 -21.42
C LEU A 12 16.23 26.89 -22.20
N LEU A 13 15.27 26.06 -21.74
CA LEU A 13 14.85 24.83 -22.40
C LEU A 13 13.81 25.06 -23.51
N MET A 14 13.31 26.28 -23.69
CA MET A 14 12.26 26.57 -24.68
C MET A 14 12.76 27.01 -26.07
N THR A 15 14.05 27.04 -26.34
CA THR A 15 14.56 27.69 -27.58
C THR A 15 15.16 26.78 -28.65
N THR A 16 15.02 25.44 -28.54
CA THR A 16 15.46 24.55 -29.63
C THR A 16 14.34 23.60 -30.05
N PHE A 17 13.45 24.07 -30.94
CA PHE A 17 12.47 23.20 -31.62
C PHE A 17 13.07 22.64 -32.90
N VAL A 18 13.29 21.34 -32.93
CA VAL A 18 13.45 20.57 -34.19
C VAL A 18 12.11 19.93 -34.51
N ARG A 19 11.61 20.22 -35.71
CA ARG A 19 10.33 19.73 -36.25
C ARG A 19 10.57 18.32 -36.78
N ALA A 20 9.97 17.29 -36.20
CA ALA A 20 9.88 15.95 -36.76
C ALA A 20 8.46 15.71 -37.25
N GLU A 21 8.32 15.23 -38.49
CA GLU A 21 7.05 14.84 -39.10
C GLU A 21 6.54 13.51 -38.51
N GLU A 22 5.24 13.44 -38.22
CA GLU A 22 4.58 12.25 -37.67
C GLU A 22 4.33 11.19 -38.77
N PRO A 23 4.53 9.89 -38.48
CA PRO A 23 4.02 8.83 -39.30
C PRO A 23 2.55 8.52 -39.03
N ASP A 24 1.78 8.34 -40.08
CA ASP A 24 0.32 8.15 -40.16
C ASP A 24 -0.25 6.88 -39.45
N SER A 25 0.60 6.07 -38.85
CA SER A 25 0.21 4.83 -38.14
C SER A 25 -0.32 5.02 -36.70
N ALA A 26 -0.30 6.23 -36.16
CA ALA A 26 -0.73 6.54 -34.81
C ALA A 26 -2.27 6.59 -34.63
N ARG A 27 -3.05 6.64 -35.71
CA ARG A 27 -4.50 6.86 -35.67
C ARG A 27 -5.36 5.62 -35.41
N LEU A 28 -4.83 4.40 -35.54
CA LEU A 28 -5.59 3.16 -35.38
C LEU A 28 -5.38 2.49 -33.99
N LEU A 29 -4.57 3.06 -33.13
CA LEU A 29 -4.14 2.44 -31.87
C LEU A 29 -4.91 2.92 -30.61
N THR A 30 -5.71 3.97 -30.67
CA THR A 30 -6.27 4.61 -29.47
C THR A 30 -7.34 3.78 -28.76
N ASP A 31 -8.29 3.19 -29.48
CA ASP A 31 -9.40 2.44 -28.86
C ASP A 31 -8.96 1.07 -28.31
N VAL A 32 -8.05 0.38 -29.00
CA VAL A 32 -7.49 -0.90 -28.54
C VAL A 32 -6.47 -0.71 -27.41
N VAL A 33 -5.74 0.41 -27.42
CA VAL A 33 -4.71 0.73 -26.44
C VAL A 33 -5.32 1.11 -25.09
N VAL A 34 -6.47 1.78 -25.05
CA VAL A 34 -7.12 2.15 -23.78
C VAL A 34 -7.66 0.92 -23.07
N SER A 35 -8.43 0.07 -23.74
CA SER A 35 -8.95 -1.16 -23.13
C SER A 35 -7.84 -2.17 -22.76
N ALA A 36 -6.80 -2.30 -23.57
CA ALA A 36 -5.67 -3.18 -23.28
C ALA A 36 -4.82 -2.70 -22.07
N LYS A 37 -4.75 -1.40 -21.80
CA LYS A 37 -4.03 -0.83 -20.64
C LYS A 37 -4.68 -1.15 -19.30
N TYR A 38 -6.00 -1.40 -19.27
CA TYR A 38 -6.69 -1.82 -18.05
C TYR A 38 -6.60 -3.32 -17.76
N LEU A 39 -6.18 -4.10 -18.75
CA LEU A 39 -6.03 -5.55 -18.66
C LEU A 39 -4.57 -5.98 -18.45
N SER A 40 -3.75 -5.10 -17.86
CA SER A 40 -2.35 -5.43 -17.56
C SER A 40 -2.28 -6.76 -16.83
N PRO A 41 -1.47 -7.72 -17.29
CA PRO A 41 -1.25 -8.96 -16.57
C PRO A 41 -0.70 -8.64 -15.18
N VAL A 42 -1.15 -9.37 -14.17
CA VAL A 42 -0.72 -9.20 -12.79
C VAL A 42 0.23 -10.29 -12.37
N SER A 43 1.20 -9.94 -11.57
CA SER A 43 2.23 -10.84 -11.04
C SER A 43 2.03 -11.14 -9.55
N VAL A 44 1.08 -10.48 -8.90
CA VAL A 44 0.81 -10.62 -7.46
C VAL A 44 0.39 -12.03 -7.05
N SER A 45 -0.02 -12.87 -7.99
CA SER A 45 -0.32 -14.30 -7.77
C SER A 45 0.91 -15.21 -7.98
N GLY A 46 2.11 -14.65 -8.15
CA GLY A 46 3.36 -15.39 -8.44
C GLY A 46 3.56 -15.73 -9.92
N GLN A 47 2.50 -15.74 -10.70
CA GLN A 47 2.53 -15.92 -12.15
C GLN A 47 1.95 -14.68 -12.84
N THR A 48 2.50 -14.34 -14.00
CA THR A 48 1.89 -13.31 -14.86
C THR A 48 0.61 -13.88 -15.48
N MET A 49 -0.54 -13.44 -15.02
CA MET A 49 -1.86 -13.95 -15.42
C MET A 49 -2.83 -12.82 -15.72
N SER A 50 -3.87 -13.09 -16.51
CA SER A 50 -5.01 -12.18 -16.60
C SER A 50 -5.77 -12.18 -15.26
N ILE A 51 -6.34 -11.03 -14.89
CA ILE A 51 -7.15 -10.88 -13.67
C ILE A 51 -8.29 -11.92 -13.65
N ARG A 52 -8.90 -12.19 -14.81
CA ARG A 52 -10.00 -13.16 -14.97
C ARG A 52 -9.59 -14.58 -14.58
N SER A 53 -8.32 -14.96 -14.84
CA SER A 53 -7.82 -16.31 -14.56
C SER A 53 -7.52 -16.58 -13.08
N ILE A 54 -7.50 -15.57 -12.23
CA ILE A 54 -7.15 -15.67 -10.81
C ILE A 54 -8.43 -15.85 -10.00
N PRO A 55 -8.64 -16.96 -9.27
CA PRO A 55 -9.85 -17.18 -8.47
C PRO A 55 -9.81 -16.43 -7.13
N GLN A 56 -9.48 -15.15 -7.16
CA GLN A 56 -9.44 -14.21 -6.02
C GLN A 56 -9.68 -12.79 -6.52
N SER A 57 -10.04 -11.89 -5.61
CA SER A 57 -10.24 -10.47 -5.89
C SER A 57 -8.91 -9.76 -6.12
N VAL A 58 -8.70 -9.22 -7.31
CA VAL A 58 -7.50 -8.47 -7.71
C VAL A 58 -7.89 -7.19 -8.39
N SER A 59 -7.21 -6.08 -8.05
CA SER A 59 -7.35 -4.78 -8.71
C SER A 59 -5.98 -4.25 -9.12
N VAL A 60 -5.94 -3.38 -10.14
CA VAL A 60 -4.70 -2.74 -10.63
C VAL A 60 -4.91 -1.24 -10.72
N VAL A 61 -4.00 -0.47 -10.11
CA VAL A 61 -3.85 0.96 -10.39
C VAL A 61 -2.81 1.10 -11.50
N ASN A 62 -3.28 1.34 -12.70
CA ASN A 62 -2.46 1.32 -13.92
C ASN A 62 -1.67 2.62 -14.13
N PRO A 63 -0.65 2.63 -15.03
CA PRO A 63 0.19 3.80 -15.28
C PRO A 63 -0.56 5.02 -15.81
N VAL A 64 -1.66 4.84 -16.54
CA VAL A 64 -2.46 5.94 -17.09
C VAL A 64 -3.14 6.69 -15.95
N ARG A 65 -3.81 5.97 -15.06
CA ARG A 65 -4.48 6.52 -13.89
C ARG A 65 -3.50 7.22 -12.94
N ILE A 66 -2.33 6.63 -12.72
CA ILE A 66 -1.24 7.25 -11.93
C ILE A 66 -0.85 8.61 -12.52
N LYS A 67 -0.71 8.70 -13.84
CA LYS A 67 -0.31 9.94 -14.54
C LYS A 67 -1.40 11.00 -14.56
N GLU A 68 -2.62 10.65 -14.98
CA GLU A 68 -3.73 11.60 -15.16
C GLU A 68 -4.20 12.21 -13.83
N MET A 69 -4.27 11.39 -12.79
CA MET A 69 -4.68 11.84 -11.46
C MET A 69 -3.52 12.38 -10.62
N ASN A 70 -2.30 12.42 -11.17
CA ASN A 70 -1.08 12.85 -10.48
C ASN A 70 -0.89 12.13 -9.12
N ILE A 71 -1.06 10.81 -9.14
CA ILE A 71 -0.92 9.95 -7.95
C ILE A 71 0.56 9.79 -7.63
N THR A 72 0.99 10.28 -6.47
CA THR A 72 2.41 10.27 -6.03
C THR A 72 2.64 9.45 -4.77
N THR A 73 1.57 9.09 -4.05
CA THR A 73 1.64 8.32 -2.81
C THR A 73 0.81 7.06 -2.88
N ILE A 74 1.17 6.06 -2.05
CA ILE A 74 0.40 4.82 -1.93
C ILE A 74 -1.02 5.12 -1.43
N ASP A 75 -1.18 6.09 -0.52
CA ASP A 75 -2.49 6.53 0.00
C ASP A 75 -3.44 6.94 -1.13
N GLN A 76 -2.97 7.83 -2.02
CA GLN A 76 -3.76 8.28 -3.16
C GLN A 76 -4.12 7.11 -4.10
N ALA A 77 -3.21 6.16 -4.27
CA ALA A 77 -3.49 4.97 -5.08
C ALA A 77 -4.53 4.06 -4.42
N MET A 78 -4.42 3.81 -3.11
CA MET A 78 -5.35 2.94 -2.38
C MET A 78 -6.75 3.54 -2.25
N GLN A 79 -6.88 4.85 -2.25
CA GLN A 79 -8.17 5.53 -2.35
C GLN A 79 -8.94 5.18 -3.63
N GLN A 80 -8.24 4.75 -4.70
CA GLN A 80 -8.85 4.33 -5.96
C GLN A 80 -9.28 2.86 -5.95
N VAL A 81 -8.84 2.05 -4.98
CA VAL A 81 -9.04 0.60 -4.96
C VAL A 81 -10.26 0.23 -4.13
N THR A 82 -11.18 -0.52 -4.73
CA THR A 82 -12.38 -1.08 -4.05
C THR A 82 -11.95 -2.02 -2.93
N GLY A 83 -12.63 -1.96 -1.77
CA GLY A 83 -12.36 -2.85 -0.65
C GLY A 83 -11.09 -2.56 0.15
N VAL A 84 -10.45 -1.41 -0.08
CA VAL A 84 -9.29 -0.97 0.71
C VAL A 84 -9.64 0.30 1.49
N THR A 85 -9.38 0.28 2.79
CA THR A 85 -9.52 1.43 3.68
C THR A 85 -8.13 1.96 4.06
N THR A 86 -7.91 3.25 3.85
CA THR A 86 -6.68 3.94 4.25
C THR A 86 -6.89 4.58 5.61
N ILE A 87 -6.01 4.30 6.56
CA ILE A 87 -6.05 4.82 7.93
C ILE A 87 -4.75 5.58 8.20
N ALA A 88 -4.84 6.88 8.40
CA ALA A 88 -3.69 7.71 8.71
C ALA A 88 -3.04 7.31 10.04
N ASN A 89 -1.72 7.14 10.06
CA ASN A 89 -0.92 7.03 11.30
C ASN A 89 -0.36 8.39 11.71
N ASP A 90 -0.04 9.18 10.73
CA ASP A 90 0.34 10.58 10.79
C ASP A 90 0.11 11.21 9.41
N ASN A 91 0.53 12.44 9.21
CA ASN A 91 0.40 13.14 7.93
C ASN A 91 1.37 12.65 6.83
N MET A 92 2.22 11.67 7.11
CA MET A 92 3.20 11.11 6.16
C MET A 92 3.05 9.60 5.95
N ARG A 93 2.35 8.89 6.84
CA ARG A 93 2.22 7.42 6.84
C ARG A 93 0.79 6.98 7.07
N SER A 94 0.41 5.90 6.40
CA SER A 94 -0.89 5.26 6.57
C SER A 94 -0.76 3.75 6.69
N GLN A 95 -1.76 3.14 7.29
CA GLN A 95 -2.05 1.72 7.21
C GLN A 95 -3.15 1.49 6.18
N TYR A 96 -3.09 0.35 5.53
CA TYR A 96 -4.10 -0.09 4.58
C TYR A 96 -4.76 -1.33 5.14
N LYS A 97 -6.09 -1.32 5.15
CA LYS A 97 -6.89 -2.45 5.59
C LYS A 97 -7.81 -2.91 4.49
N SER A 98 -8.06 -4.21 4.49
CA SER A 98 -9.08 -4.84 3.68
C SER A 98 -9.66 -6.01 4.45
N ARG A 99 -10.97 -6.18 4.38
CA ARG A 99 -11.68 -7.30 5.01
C ARG A 99 -11.42 -7.44 6.51
N GLY A 100 -11.23 -6.32 7.22
CA GLY A 100 -10.97 -6.27 8.67
C GLY A 100 -9.51 -6.37 9.08
N TYR A 101 -8.58 -6.66 8.17
CA TYR A 101 -7.17 -6.88 8.48
C TYR A 101 -6.25 -5.91 7.74
N ASN A 102 -5.07 -5.68 8.32
CA ASN A 102 -4.02 -4.95 7.64
C ASN A 102 -3.58 -5.68 6.36
N MET A 103 -3.12 -4.90 5.39
CA MET A 103 -2.48 -5.39 4.17
C MET A 103 -0.96 -5.29 4.30
N SER A 104 -0.24 -6.17 3.62
CA SER A 104 1.21 -6.05 3.47
C SER A 104 1.58 -5.35 2.17
N ILE A 105 2.79 -4.78 2.13
CA ILE A 105 3.35 -4.18 0.92
C ILE A 105 4.55 -4.99 0.45
N MET A 106 4.55 -5.29 -0.85
CA MET A 106 5.66 -5.91 -1.57
C MET A 106 6.22 -4.96 -2.62
N THR A 107 7.47 -5.16 -2.97
CA THR A 107 8.10 -4.53 -4.13
C THR A 107 8.59 -5.62 -5.07
N ASP A 108 8.06 -5.67 -6.30
CA ASP A 108 8.32 -6.74 -7.27
C ASP A 108 8.14 -8.15 -6.68
N GLY A 109 7.18 -8.32 -5.75
CA GLY A 109 6.89 -9.58 -5.07
C GLY A 109 7.88 -9.99 -3.99
N LEU A 110 8.78 -9.11 -3.53
CA LEU A 110 9.55 -9.28 -2.31
C LEU A 110 8.96 -8.41 -1.18
N PRO A 111 8.97 -8.86 0.08
CA PRO A 111 8.49 -8.06 1.21
C PRO A 111 9.20 -6.71 1.31
N ALA A 112 8.44 -5.63 1.46
CA ALA A 112 8.97 -4.27 1.45
C ALA A 112 9.08 -3.63 2.83
N TYR A 113 8.19 -3.97 3.77
CA TYR A 113 8.10 -3.29 5.07
C TYR A 113 7.87 -4.28 6.21
N ASN A 114 8.45 -4.00 7.39
CA ASN A 114 8.28 -4.83 8.60
C ASN A 114 6.95 -4.54 9.30
N SER A 115 6.55 -3.27 9.30
CA SER A 115 5.28 -2.80 9.82
C SER A 115 4.86 -1.59 9.02
N LEU A 116 3.65 -1.60 8.52
CA LEU A 116 3.10 -0.48 7.74
C LEU A 116 3.00 0.81 8.54
N ALA A 117 2.74 0.68 9.85
CA ALA A 117 2.55 1.81 10.72
C ALA A 117 3.82 2.64 10.95
N LEU A 118 5.00 2.02 10.81
CA LEU A 118 6.25 2.60 11.27
C LEU A 118 7.26 2.84 10.14
N SER A 119 7.03 2.31 8.95
CA SER A 119 8.00 2.37 7.85
C SER A 119 7.74 3.53 6.89
N GLN A 120 8.82 4.13 6.38
CA GLN A 120 8.73 5.08 5.28
C GLN A 120 8.13 4.43 4.05
N GLN A 121 7.10 5.06 3.47
CA GLN A 121 6.50 4.60 2.22
C GLN A 121 7.23 5.19 1.01
N PHE A 122 7.49 4.35 0.01
CA PHE A 122 8.11 4.79 -1.22
C PHE A 122 7.20 5.74 -2.01
N ASP A 123 7.84 6.69 -2.68
CA ASP A 123 7.19 7.55 -3.66
C ASP A 123 6.83 6.75 -4.93
N LEU A 124 5.66 7.01 -5.49
CA LEU A 124 5.19 6.26 -6.65
C LEU A 124 5.89 6.61 -7.96
N SER A 125 6.74 7.62 -8.00
CA SER A 125 7.58 7.92 -9.18
C SER A 125 8.47 6.75 -9.60
N PHE A 126 8.82 5.86 -8.68
CA PHE A 126 9.66 4.68 -8.97
C PHE A 126 8.91 3.49 -9.58
N PHE A 127 7.56 3.52 -9.53
CA PHE A 127 6.72 2.39 -9.88
C PHE A 127 5.91 2.65 -11.15
N GLU A 128 5.65 1.58 -11.87
CA GLU A 128 4.87 1.60 -13.11
C GLU A 128 3.40 1.34 -12.83
N GLN A 129 3.10 0.36 -11.98
CA GLN A 129 1.73 0.00 -11.58
C GLN A 129 1.70 -0.52 -10.16
N ILE A 130 0.50 -0.59 -9.60
CA ILE A 130 0.24 -1.17 -8.29
C ILE A 130 -0.80 -2.27 -8.45
N GLU A 131 -0.46 -3.45 -8.00
CA GLU A 131 -1.33 -4.62 -7.99
C GLU A 131 -1.84 -4.85 -6.57
N VAL A 132 -3.13 -5.07 -6.41
CA VAL A 132 -3.75 -5.27 -5.10
C VAL A 132 -4.50 -6.58 -5.09
N LEU A 133 -4.03 -7.55 -4.31
CA LEU A 133 -4.71 -8.80 -4.00
C LEU A 133 -5.39 -8.63 -2.65
N ARG A 134 -6.70 -8.84 -2.58
CA ARG A 134 -7.49 -8.72 -1.34
C ARG A 134 -7.70 -10.10 -0.70
N GLY A 135 -7.66 -10.08 0.65
CA GLY A 135 -7.79 -11.31 1.45
C GLY A 135 -6.51 -12.14 1.52
N VAL A 136 -6.66 -13.36 2.03
CA VAL A 136 -5.53 -14.22 2.36
C VAL A 136 -4.73 -14.63 1.13
N SER A 137 -3.45 -14.30 1.13
CA SER A 137 -2.49 -14.57 0.04
C SER A 137 -1.54 -15.76 0.35
N GLY A 138 -1.99 -16.72 1.13
CA GLY A 138 -1.21 -17.74 1.84
C GLY A 138 -0.10 -18.47 1.06
N ILE A 139 -0.19 -18.60 -0.26
CA ILE A 139 0.86 -19.26 -1.04
C ILE A 139 2.10 -18.36 -1.17
N LEU A 140 1.91 -17.05 -1.38
CA LEU A 140 3.01 -16.16 -1.73
C LEU A 140 3.74 -15.56 -0.53
N GLN A 141 3.03 -15.23 0.53
CA GLN A 141 3.59 -14.46 1.64
C GLN A 141 4.16 -15.29 2.78
N GLY A 142 3.74 -16.55 2.94
CA GLY A 142 4.08 -17.31 4.13
C GLY A 142 3.43 -16.70 5.38
N VAL A 143 4.26 -16.33 6.35
CA VAL A 143 3.81 -15.62 7.54
C VAL A 143 3.69 -14.12 7.20
N PRO A 144 2.49 -13.53 7.28
CA PRO A 144 2.32 -12.12 6.97
C PRO A 144 3.03 -11.23 7.99
N ASP A 145 3.74 -10.21 7.52
CA ASP A 145 4.29 -9.17 8.38
C ASP A 145 3.17 -8.48 9.17
N GLY A 146 3.33 -8.41 10.48
CA GLY A 146 2.43 -7.64 11.33
C GLY A 146 0.96 -8.04 11.29
N LEU A 147 0.65 -9.33 11.02
CA LEU A 147 -0.73 -9.85 10.96
C LEU A 147 -1.54 -9.37 9.74
N ALA A 148 -0.88 -9.13 8.62
CA ALA A 148 -1.47 -8.61 7.39
C ALA A 148 -2.28 -9.66 6.62
N LEU A 149 -3.43 -10.09 7.16
CA LEU A 149 -4.35 -11.03 6.52
C LEU A 149 -5.29 -10.37 5.50
N GLY A 150 -5.29 -9.03 5.42
CA GLY A 150 -6.16 -8.26 4.50
C GLY A 150 -5.74 -8.35 3.04
N GLY A 151 -4.52 -8.79 2.76
CA GLY A 151 -4.02 -8.94 1.39
C GLY A 151 -2.65 -8.31 1.15
N VAL A 152 -2.34 -8.13 -0.13
CA VAL A 152 -1.04 -7.64 -0.61
C VAL A 152 -1.22 -6.45 -1.53
N ILE A 153 -0.42 -5.43 -1.31
CA ILE A 153 -0.18 -4.32 -2.23
C ILE A 153 1.20 -4.55 -2.85
N ASN A 154 1.27 -4.92 -4.12
CA ASN A 154 2.52 -5.15 -4.83
C ASN A 154 2.87 -3.95 -5.70
N LEU A 155 3.95 -3.27 -5.37
CA LEU A 155 4.49 -2.13 -6.10
C LEU A 155 5.43 -2.65 -7.20
N VAL A 156 5.04 -2.50 -8.46
CA VAL A 156 5.83 -2.96 -9.62
C VAL A 156 6.75 -1.84 -10.07
N LYS A 157 8.06 -2.03 -9.96
CA LYS A 157 9.07 -1.04 -10.34
C LYS A 157 9.10 -0.76 -11.83
N LYS A 158 9.42 0.47 -12.20
CA LYS A 158 9.69 0.86 -13.59
C LYS A 158 10.84 0.06 -14.17
N ARG A 159 10.69 -0.41 -15.41
CA ARG A 159 11.70 -1.18 -16.15
C ARG A 159 12.38 -0.30 -17.21
N ALA A 160 13.59 -0.68 -17.60
CA ALA A 160 14.29 -0.02 -18.69
C ALA A 160 13.71 -0.42 -20.04
N GLY A 161 13.30 0.56 -20.86
CA GLY A 161 12.81 0.37 -22.23
C GLY A 161 13.94 0.33 -23.24
N LYS A 162 13.62 -0.12 -24.47
CA LYS A 162 14.59 -0.20 -25.58
C LYS A 162 14.76 1.11 -26.34
N GLU A 163 13.86 2.07 -26.13
CA GLU A 163 13.88 3.36 -26.81
C GLU A 163 14.34 4.44 -25.83
N PHE A 164 15.05 5.44 -26.37
CA PHE A 164 15.43 6.60 -25.57
C PHE A 164 14.21 7.47 -25.28
N GLY A 165 14.12 7.99 -24.06
CA GLY A 165 13.04 8.90 -23.71
C GLY A 165 13.35 9.64 -22.42
N ILE A 166 12.91 10.88 -22.33
CA ILE A 166 13.02 11.74 -21.14
C ILE A 166 11.64 12.25 -20.79
N ASN A 167 11.26 12.13 -19.52
CA ASN A 167 10.07 12.78 -18.97
C ASN A 167 10.47 13.69 -17.83
N VAL A 168 10.01 14.94 -17.88
CA VAL A 168 10.20 15.93 -16.82
C VAL A 168 8.82 16.34 -16.31
N LEU A 169 8.61 16.30 -15.01
CA LEU A 169 7.40 16.80 -14.34
C LEU A 169 7.78 17.93 -13.39
N GLY A 170 7.06 19.04 -13.48
CA GLY A 170 7.05 20.07 -12.45
C GLY A 170 5.63 20.28 -11.94
N SER A 171 5.44 20.40 -10.63
CA SER A 171 4.13 20.71 -10.05
C SER A 171 4.20 21.68 -8.89
N VAL A 172 3.13 22.48 -8.75
CA VAL A 172 2.89 23.39 -7.65
C VAL A 172 1.49 23.13 -7.09
N GLY A 173 1.32 23.22 -5.79
CA GLY A 173 0.03 22.93 -5.17
C GLY A 173 -0.19 23.71 -3.89
N SER A 174 -1.38 23.50 -3.31
CA SER A 174 -1.76 24.04 -2.01
C SER A 174 -0.71 23.71 -0.96
N TRP A 175 -0.57 24.57 0.05
CA TRP A 175 0.38 24.47 1.15
C TRP A 175 1.84 24.36 0.65
N ASN A 176 2.22 25.30 -0.22
CA ASN A 176 3.59 25.40 -0.76
C ASN A 176 4.14 24.09 -1.32
N ASN A 177 3.28 23.20 -1.81
CA ASN A 177 3.70 21.92 -2.37
C ASN A 177 4.41 22.14 -3.71
N LEU A 178 5.72 21.93 -3.72
CA LEU A 178 6.58 22.06 -4.89
C LEU A 178 7.22 20.69 -5.18
N ARG A 179 7.05 20.17 -6.40
CA ARG A 179 7.61 18.90 -6.84
C ARG A 179 8.27 19.00 -8.19
N GLY A 180 9.42 18.36 -8.32
CA GLY A 180 10.09 18.10 -9.59
C GLY A 180 10.39 16.62 -9.75
N GLU A 181 10.25 16.07 -10.96
CA GLU A 181 10.57 14.69 -11.29
C GLU A 181 11.26 14.63 -12.66
N LEU A 182 12.28 13.78 -12.76
CA LEU A 182 13.02 13.47 -13.98
C LEU A 182 13.05 11.94 -14.15
N ASP A 183 12.59 11.45 -15.29
CA ASP A 183 12.58 10.03 -15.65
C ASP A 183 13.24 9.87 -17.03
N ILE A 184 14.41 9.25 -17.05
CA ILE A 184 15.23 9.04 -18.25
C ILE A 184 15.31 7.56 -18.55
N ASN A 185 14.89 7.16 -19.73
CA ASN A 185 15.10 5.82 -20.26
C ASN A 185 16.20 5.88 -21.32
N ALA A 186 17.25 5.10 -21.17
CA ALA A 186 18.42 5.15 -22.05
C ALA A 186 18.89 3.73 -22.45
N PRO A 187 18.72 3.32 -23.72
CA PRO A 187 19.43 2.17 -24.26
C PRO A 187 20.92 2.47 -24.29
N LEU A 188 21.74 1.57 -23.73
CA LEU A 188 23.20 1.71 -23.65
C LEU A 188 23.91 1.04 -24.83
N THR A 189 23.18 0.16 -25.57
CA THR A 189 23.63 -0.47 -26.80
C THR A 189 22.64 -0.20 -27.94
N LYS A 190 23.13 -0.16 -29.19
CA LYS A 190 22.28 0.11 -30.37
C LYS A 190 21.15 -0.89 -30.55
N ASP A 191 21.35 -2.14 -30.18
CA ASP A 191 20.35 -3.22 -30.24
C ASP A 191 19.40 -3.24 -29.05
N GLY A 192 19.56 -2.33 -28.08
CA GLY A 192 18.75 -2.22 -26.86
C GLY A 192 18.87 -3.42 -25.91
N LYS A 193 19.89 -4.28 -26.09
CA LYS A 193 20.09 -5.42 -25.18
C LYS A 193 20.56 -4.98 -23.81
N LEU A 194 21.45 -3.97 -23.74
CA LEU A 194 21.83 -3.32 -22.50
C LEU A 194 21.14 -1.96 -22.43
N ARG A 195 20.37 -1.71 -21.40
CA ARG A 195 19.56 -0.51 -21.24
C ARG A 195 19.46 -0.10 -19.79
N SER A 196 19.18 1.17 -19.56
CA SER A 196 19.03 1.72 -18.21
C SER A 196 17.83 2.66 -18.12
N ARG A 197 17.30 2.82 -16.92
CA ARG A 197 16.31 3.86 -16.57
C ARG A 197 16.67 4.51 -15.26
N TRP A 198 16.52 5.81 -15.18
CA TRP A 198 16.86 6.63 -14.03
C TRP A 198 15.68 7.53 -13.69
N VAL A 199 15.24 7.50 -12.45
CA VAL A 199 14.16 8.37 -11.96
C VAL A 199 14.66 9.13 -10.75
N LEU A 200 14.51 10.46 -10.79
CA LEU A 200 14.86 11.36 -9.68
C LEU A 200 13.63 12.18 -9.33
N PHE A 201 13.40 12.44 -8.05
CA PHE A 201 12.39 13.39 -7.62
C PHE A 201 12.83 14.21 -6.41
N LEU A 202 12.24 15.41 -6.32
CA LEU A 202 12.31 16.30 -5.17
C LEU A 202 10.89 16.78 -4.86
N ASN A 203 10.50 16.79 -3.60
CA ASN A 203 9.23 17.31 -3.15
C ASN A 203 9.38 18.05 -1.82
N ASN A 204 9.05 19.33 -1.81
CA ASN A 204 8.94 20.13 -0.60
C ASN A 204 7.49 20.57 -0.46
N ARG A 205 6.89 20.40 0.70
CA ARG A 205 5.52 20.81 0.97
C ARG A 205 5.33 21.19 2.43
N GLU A 206 4.34 22.02 2.68
CA GLU A 206 3.69 22.13 3.98
C GLU A 206 2.42 21.26 3.97
N PHE A 207 1.84 21.03 5.11
CA PHE A 207 0.52 20.42 5.26
C PHE A 207 -0.49 21.49 5.70
N PHE A 208 -1.78 21.15 5.70
CA PHE A 208 -2.79 22.08 6.20
C PHE A 208 -2.75 22.26 7.72
N TYR A 209 -2.05 21.39 8.43
CA TYR A 209 -1.78 21.55 9.86
C TYR A 209 -0.74 22.65 10.07
N ASP A 210 -0.98 23.49 11.07
CA ASP A 210 -0.05 24.56 11.45
C ASP A 210 1.33 23.97 11.76
N ARG A 211 2.43 24.57 11.30
CA ARG A 211 3.82 24.18 11.58
C ARG A 211 4.17 22.75 11.14
N SER A 212 3.55 22.25 10.13
CA SER A 212 3.81 20.90 9.60
C SER A 212 4.30 20.97 8.17
N ASP A 213 5.47 20.42 7.94
CA ASP A 213 6.14 20.41 6.65
C ASP A 213 6.80 19.06 6.35
N MET A 214 7.22 18.87 5.11
CA MET A 214 8.00 17.71 4.67
C MET A 214 8.89 18.08 3.49
N ARG A 215 10.16 17.66 3.57
CA ARG A 215 11.04 17.51 2.42
C ARG A 215 11.23 16.03 2.13
N LYS A 216 11.03 15.66 0.87
CA LYS A 216 11.20 14.29 0.38
C LYS A 216 11.99 14.31 -0.93
N GLU A 217 12.98 13.44 -1.05
CA GLU A 217 13.80 13.30 -2.26
C GLU A 217 14.13 11.84 -2.49
N GLY A 218 14.34 11.47 -3.75
CA GLY A 218 14.70 10.12 -4.05
C GLY A 218 15.30 9.94 -5.43
N ALA A 219 15.97 8.81 -5.57
CA ALA A 219 16.59 8.33 -6.80
C ALA A 219 16.36 6.84 -6.98
N TYR A 220 16.02 6.45 -8.18
CA TYR A 220 15.91 5.07 -8.63
C TYR A 220 16.70 4.89 -9.91
N GLY A 221 17.47 3.81 -9.98
CA GLY A 221 18.20 3.43 -11.19
C GLY A 221 18.04 1.93 -11.43
N VAL A 222 17.83 1.52 -12.68
CA VAL A 222 17.83 0.13 -13.09
C VAL A 222 18.66 -0.03 -14.36
N ILE A 223 19.48 -1.08 -14.40
CA ILE A 223 20.19 -1.55 -15.57
C ILE A 223 19.67 -2.94 -15.90
N GLU A 224 19.30 -3.15 -17.14
CA GLU A 224 18.81 -4.43 -17.66
C GLU A 224 19.67 -4.88 -18.83
N TRP A 225 20.01 -6.16 -18.80
CA TRP A 225 20.82 -6.79 -19.84
C TRP A 225 20.16 -8.08 -20.33
N ASP A 226 19.78 -8.09 -21.60
CA ASP A 226 19.38 -9.29 -22.32
C ASP A 226 20.67 -10.04 -22.72
N ALA A 227 21.29 -10.75 -21.76
CA ALA A 227 22.58 -11.42 -21.93
C ALA A 227 22.54 -12.47 -23.06
N THR A 228 21.39 -13.13 -23.22
CA THR A 228 21.06 -14.00 -24.37
C THR A 228 19.60 -13.75 -24.78
N ALA A 229 19.14 -14.43 -25.84
CA ALA A 229 17.73 -14.41 -26.25
C ALA A 229 16.79 -14.98 -25.18
N SER A 230 17.32 -15.78 -24.25
CA SER A 230 16.57 -16.45 -23.19
C SER A 230 16.91 -15.98 -21.77
N THR A 231 17.97 -15.20 -21.58
CA THR A 231 18.47 -14.75 -20.26
C THR A 231 18.41 -13.24 -20.15
N GLN A 232 17.69 -12.76 -19.15
CA GLN A 232 17.67 -11.34 -18.77
C GLN A 232 18.19 -11.17 -17.35
N LEU A 233 19.10 -10.23 -17.17
CA LEU A 233 19.62 -9.79 -15.88
C LEU A 233 19.14 -8.37 -15.59
N SER A 234 18.86 -8.06 -14.35
CA SER A 234 18.47 -6.72 -13.90
C SER A 234 19.11 -6.42 -12.55
N LEU A 235 19.68 -5.23 -12.44
CA LEU A 235 20.17 -4.68 -11.17
C LEU A 235 19.54 -3.31 -10.97
N SER A 236 18.88 -3.10 -9.83
CA SER A 236 18.29 -1.81 -9.49
C SER A 236 18.72 -1.33 -8.11
N TYR A 237 18.82 -0.02 -7.98
CA TYR A 237 19.07 0.65 -6.71
C TYR A 237 18.03 1.74 -6.50
N THR A 238 17.52 1.83 -5.29
CA THR A 238 16.54 2.84 -4.85
C THR A 238 17.09 3.54 -3.62
N TYR A 239 17.04 4.86 -3.63
CA TYR A 239 17.33 5.72 -2.49
C TYR A 239 16.15 6.65 -2.26
N GLN A 240 15.73 6.80 -1.00
CA GLN A 240 14.73 7.79 -0.62
C GLN A 240 15.06 8.35 0.75
N TYR A 241 14.99 9.66 0.86
CA TYR A 241 15.13 10.42 2.09
C TYR A 241 13.86 11.25 2.31
N SER A 242 13.40 11.34 3.55
CA SER A 242 12.39 12.32 3.94
C SER A 242 12.65 12.82 5.36
N LYS A 243 12.37 14.10 5.55
CA LYS A 243 12.40 14.75 6.86
C LYS A 243 11.24 15.73 6.93
N GLY A 244 10.56 15.76 8.07
CA GLY A 244 9.46 16.69 8.28
C GLY A 244 9.03 16.74 9.73
N ASN A 245 8.25 17.75 10.04
CA ASN A 245 7.54 17.88 11.30
C ASN A 245 6.18 17.19 11.15
N VAL A 246 5.97 16.08 11.84
CA VAL A 246 4.79 15.22 11.67
C VAL A 246 3.83 15.37 12.84
N LEU A 247 2.53 15.32 12.52
CA LEU A 247 1.49 15.22 13.53
C LEU A 247 1.49 13.80 14.12
N TYR A 248 2.36 13.57 15.11
CA TYR A 248 2.50 12.24 15.71
C TYR A 248 1.27 11.89 16.55
N ASN A 249 0.67 10.72 16.34
CA ASN A 249 -0.56 10.22 16.99
C ASN A 249 -1.83 11.06 16.81
N GLY A 250 -1.80 12.21 16.14
CA GLY A 250 -2.97 13.03 15.86
C GLY A 250 -3.45 13.88 17.03
N LEU A 251 -4.70 14.34 16.93
CA LEU A 251 -5.35 15.17 17.93
C LEU A 251 -5.78 14.33 19.13
N PRO A 252 -5.50 14.76 20.37
CA PRO A 252 -5.93 14.03 21.56
C PRO A 252 -7.45 14.04 21.73
N ALA A 253 -7.97 13.05 22.43
CA ALA A 253 -9.36 13.05 22.87
C ALA A 253 -9.60 14.10 23.95
N TRP A 254 -10.81 14.64 23.99
CA TRP A 254 -11.33 15.50 25.04
C TRP A 254 -12.22 14.69 25.99
N ARG A 255 -12.10 14.87 27.31
CA ARG A 255 -12.82 14.08 28.29
C ARG A 255 -13.24 14.93 29.47
N GLU A 256 -14.51 14.87 29.85
CA GLU A 256 -15.06 15.65 30.96
C GLU A 256 -14.68 15.09 32.32
N ASP A 257 -14.74 13.78 32.50
CA ASP A 257 -14.32 13.09 33.71
C ASP A 257 -13.25 12.03 33.42
N SER A 258 -12.28 11.85 34.32
CA SER A 258 -11.26 10.82 34.22
C SER A 258 -11.86 9.40 34.25
N ASN A 259 -13.01 9.20 34.86
CA ASN A 259 -13.73 7.93 34.94
C ASN A 259 -14.81 7.78 33.87
N ASP A 260 -15.13 8.85 33.13
CA ASP A 260 -16.08 8.79 32.01
C ASP A 260 -15.43 8.10 30.82
N PRO A 261 -15.98 6.97 30.30
CA PRO A 261 -15.49 6.35 29.08
C PRO A 261 -15.78 7.16 27.83
N SER A 262 -16.73 8.10 27.86
CA SER A 262 -17.03 8.96 26.70
C SER A 262 -15.82 9.82 26.34
N ARG A 263 -15.52 9.88 25.06
CA ARG A 263 -14.39 10.63 24.53
C ARG A 263 -14.84 11.39 23.31
N ASN A 264 -14.81 12.70 23.37
CA ASN A 264 -15.05 13.57 22.24
C ASN A 264 -13.73 13.97 21.59
N SER A 265 -13.77 14.34 20.32
CA SER A 265 -12.64 14.97 19.67
C SER A 265 -12.34 16.32 20.29
N LEU A 266 -11.05 16.70 20.36
CA LEU A 266 -10.65 17.99 20.90
C LEU A 266 -11.31 19.13 20.08
N PRO A 267 -12.00 20.11 20.71
CA PRO A 267 -12.71 21.18 20.02
C PRO A 267 -11.75 22.26 19.50
N VAL A 268 -11.07 21.98 18.41
CA VAL A 268 -10.06 22.86 17.82
C VAL A 268 -10.33 23.06 16.33
N LYS A 269 -9.73 24.10 15.76
CA LYS A 269 -9.76 24.32 14.30
C LYS A 269 -9.06 23.19 13.55
N ARG A 270 -9.46 22.92 12.30
CA ARG A 270 -8.94 21.82 11.48
C ARG A 270 -7.42 21.87 11.28
N SER A 271 -6.81 23.07 11.28
CA SER A 271 -5.36 23.24 11.13
C SER A 271 -4.56 23.09 12.43
N PHE A 272 -5.22 22.89 13.58
CA PHE A 272 -4.54 22.82 14.84
C PHE A 272 -3.53 21.65 14.87
N ASN A 273 -2.31 21.92 15.32
CA ASN A 273 -1.25 20.96 15.48
C ASN A 273 -0.78 20.95 16.95
N PRO A 274 -0.98 19.84 17.70
CA PRO A 274 -0.55 19.73 19.09
C PRO A 274 0.95 19.44 19.25
N THR A 275 1.69 19.19 18.15
CA THR A 275 3.12 18.85 18.24
C THR A 275 3.97 20.08 18.53
N PRO A 276 5.09 19.93 19.24
CA PRO A 276 6.00 21.03 19.52
C PRO A 276 6.87 21.39 18.31
N ASP A 277 7.48 22.57 18.32
CA ASP A 277 8.32 23.05 17.21
C ASP A 277 9.63 22.26 17.04
N TRP A 278 10.06 21.56 18.08
CA TRP A 278 11.25 20.70 18.04
C TRP A 278 10.99 19.26 17.53
N ASP A 279 9.74 18.92 17.23
CA ASP A 279 9.35 17.63 16.68
C ASP A 279 9.92 17.46 15.27
N TYR A 280 10.44 16.28 14.96
CA TYR A 280 10.78 15.88 13.60
C TYR A 280 10.79 14.36 13.43
N THR A 281 10.55 13.93 12.23
CA THR A 281 10.74 12.56 11.77
C THR A 281 11.66 12.57 10.55
N LEU A 282 12.68 11.72 10.59
CA LEU A 282 13.62 11.52 9.50
C LEU A 282 13.62 10.06 9.12
N TRP A 283 13.54 9.78 7.82
CA TRP A 283 13.76 8.46 7.24
C TRP A 283 14.78 8.52 6.12
N LYS A 284 15.56 7.46 6.06
CA LYS A 284 16.45 7.18 4.96
C LYS A 284 16.33 5.71 4.60
N THR A 285 15.97 5.44 3.35
CA THR A 285 15.77 4.09 2.84
C THR A 285 16.65 3.87 1.61
N GLN A 286 17.38 2.77 1.62
CA GLN A 286 18.18 2.29 0.50
C GLN A 286 17.77 0.86 0.18
N GLU A 287 17.66 0.53 -1.10
CA GLU A 287 17.34 -0.82 -1.53
C GLU A 287 18.16 -1.18 -2.78
N LEU A 288 18.85 -2.31 -2.73
CA LEU A 288 19.52 -2.93 -3.86
C LEU A 288 18.76 -4.20 -4.22
N MET A 289 18.38 -4.36 -5.49
CA MET A 289 17.67 -5.55 -5.95
C MET A 289 18.34 -6.10 -7.21
N PHE A 290 18.54 -7.41 -7.22
CA PHE A 290 19.03 -8.19 -8.36
C PHE A 290 17.95 -9.17 -8.81
N ARG A 291 17.81 -9.35 -10.14
CA ARG A 291 16.86 -10.28 -10.75
C ARG A 291 17.49 -10.96 -11.97
N VAL A 292 17.22 -12.24 -12.08
CA VAL A 292 17.56 -13.07 -13.23
C VAL A 292 16.28 -13.73 -13.73
N GLU A 293 16.03 -13.65 -15.01
CA GLU A 293 14.99 -14.43 -15.69
C GLU A 293 15.65 -15.29 -16.78
N GLN A 294 15.38 -16.58 -16.74
CA GLN A 294 15.86 -17.57 -17.69
C GLN A 294 14.67 -18.30 -18.31
N LYS A 295 14.50 -18.16 -19.63
CA LYS A 295 13.58 -19.01 -20.40
C LYS A 295 14.26 -20.33 -20.72
N ILE A 296 13.56 -21.43 -20.53
CA ILE A 296 14.02 -22.80 -20.83
C ILE A 296 13.04 -23.38 -21.84
N GLY A 297 13.50 -23.48 -23.08
CA GLY A 297 12.62 -23.81 -24.20
C GLY A 297 11.52 -22.76 -24.41
N ARG A 298 10.32 -23.22 -24.79
CA ARG A 298 9.17 -22.34 -25.07
C ARG A 298 8.21 -22.19 -23.88
N ASP A 299 8.22 -23.15 -22.96
CA ASP A 299 7.16 -23.35 -22.00
C ASP A 299 7.60 -23.19 -20.55
N TRP A 300 8.88 -23.08 -20.26
CA TRP A 300 9.42 -22.96 -18.93
C TRP A 300 10.19 -21.67 -18.70
N LYS A 301 10.07 -21.12 -17.53
CA LYS A 301 10.82 -19.95 -17.07
C LYS A 301 11.25 -20.15 -15.63
N VAL A 302 12.51 -19.83 -15.34
CA VAL A 302 13.04 -19.67 -13.98
C VAL A 302 13.26 -18.19 -13.75
N ALA A 303 12.79 -17.68 -12.62
CA ALA A 303 13.04 -16.32 -12.17
C ALA A 303 13.64 -16.37 -10.76
N ALA A 304 14.80 -15.76 -10.58
CA ALA A 304 15.42 -15.59 -9.27
C ALA A 304 15.55 -14.09 -8.97
N LYS A 305 15.27 -13.69 -7.74
CA LYS A 305 15.37 -12.31 -7.28
C LYS A 305 15.90 -12.27 -5.86
N ALA A 306 16.73 -11.27 -5.57
CA ALA A 306 17.24 -11.00 -4.23
C ALA A 306 17.28 -9.51 -3.99
N GLY A 307 16.88 -9.08 -2.81
CA GLY A 307 16.87 -7.68 -2.39
C GLY A 307 17.50 -7.51 -1.02
N ALA A 308 18.31 -6.47 -0.88
CA ALA A 308 18.82 -5.98 0.39
C ALA A 308 18.32 -4.57 0.60
N LYS A 309 17.69 -4.30 1.74
CA LYS A 309 17.10 -3.01 2.10
C LYS A 309 17.65 -2.58 3.45
N TRP A 310 18.02 -1.32 3.53
CA TRP A 310 18.44 -0.65 4.77
C TRP A 310 17.51 0.54 4.97
N GLN A 311 16.85 0.58 6.10
CA GLN A 311 16.03 1.71 6.51
C GLN A 311 16.52 2.20 7.86
N GLU A 312 16.78 3.49 7.93
CA GLU A 312 17.11 4.24 9.13
C GLU A 312 15.94 5.18 9.43
N GLN A 313 15.56 5.26 10.69
CA GLN A 313 14.51 6.14 11.16
C GLN A 313 14.96 6.85 12.42
N GLU A 314 14.78 8.16 12.47
CA GLU A 314 14.99 8.96 13.66
C GLU A 314 13.76 9.83 13.91
N ASN A 315 13.16 9.72 15.08
CA ASN A 315 12.01 10.51 15.48
C ASN A 315 12.27 11.16 16.83
N LYS A 316 12.11 12.48 16.88
CA LYS A 316 11.96 13.23 18.12
C LYS A 316 10.57 13.79 18.13
N TYR A 317 9.71 13.32 19.04
CA TYR A 317 8.28 13.54 18.93
C TYR A 317 7.63 13.90 20.26
N GLY A 318 6.50 14.57 20.14
CA GLY A 318 5.62 14.83 21.27
C GLY A 318 4.15 14.65 20.89
N PHE A 319 3.36 14.09 21.79
CA PHE A 319 1.92 14.04 21.64
C PHE A 319 1.19 14.12 22.99
N ALA A 320 0.02 14.74 22.95
CA ALA A 320 -0.85 14.84 24.11
C ALA A 320 -1.67 13.55 24.28
N GLY A 321 -1.77 13.06 25.50
CA GLY A 321 -2.80 12.10 25.88
C GLY A 321 -4.18 12.79 25.94
N THR A 322 -5.19 12.08 26.43
CA THR A 322 -6.53 12.64 26.64
C THR A 322 -6.45 13.94 27.46
N VAL A 323 -7.15 14.97 27.02
CA VAL A 323 -7.26 16.25 27.70
C VAL A 323 -8.46 16.20 28.63
N SER A 324 -8.26 16.53 29.92
CA SER A 324 -9.32 16.69 30.89
C SER A 324 -10.08 17.99 30.59
N ALA A 325 -11.40 17.93 30.43
CA ALA A 325 -12.23 19.10 30.21
C ALA A 325 -12.34 19.97 31.47
N SER A 326 -12.26 19.39 32.68
CA SER A 326 -12.43 20.08 33.94
C SER A 326 -11.31 21.06 34.29
N ASP A 327 -10.05 20.69 33.95
CA ASP A 327 -8.86 21.50 34.27
C ASP A 327 -7.93 21.75 33.07
N SER A 328 -8.33 21.28 31.90
CA SER A 328 -7.56 21.37 30.64
C SER A 328 -6.16 20.76 30.71
N THR A 329 -5.94 19.79 31.61
CA THR A 329 -4.63 19.12 31.73
C THR A 329 -4.54 17.89 30.86
N SER A 330 -3.33 17.58 30.39
CA SER A 330 -2.99 16.36 29.68
C SER A 330 -1.64 15.82 30.15
N ASN A 331 -1.49 14.50 30.12
CA ASN A 331 -0.19 13.85 30.18
C ASN A 331 0.41 13.86 28.77
N TYR A 332 1.35 14.76 28.55
CA TYR A 332 2.05 14.89 27.29
C TYR A 332 3.25 13.94 27.25
N GLN A 333 3.27 13.04 26.30
CA GLN A 333 4.39 12.14 26.10
C GLN A 333 5.41 12.81 25.20
N ARG A 334 6.66 12.84 25.65
CA ARG A 334 7.84 13.17 24.84
C ARG A 334 8.56 11.89 24.53
N GLY A 335 9.06 11.74 23.33
CA GLY A 335 9.77 10.53 22.93
C GLY A 335 10.89 10.81 21.92
N TYR A 336 11.79 9.87 21.88
CA TYR A 336 12.85 9.76 20.89
C TYR A 336 12.99 8.31 20.45
N ASN A 337 13.01 8.06 19.17
CA ASN A 337 13.28 6.76 18.58
C ASN A 337 14.42 6.91 17.56
N ASP A 338 15.37 5.98 17.64
CA ASP A 338 16.39 5.74 16.63
C ASP A 338 16.33 4.24 16.29
N GLU A 339 16.05 3.92 15.03
CA GLU A 339 15.70 2.58 14.60
C GLU A 339 16.41 2.23 13.28
N GLU A 340 17.04 1.08 13.25
CA GLU A 340 17.68 0.50 12.07
C GLU A 340 16.96 -0.79 11.68
N LEU A 341 16.57 -0.88 10.42
CA LEU A 341 15.75 -1.98 9.88
C LEU A 341 16.43 -2.60 8.63
N PRO A 342 17.58 -3.29 8.80
CA PRO A 342 18.16 -4.05 7.70
C PRO A 342 17.31 -5.28 7.38
N ARG A 343 17.06 -5.49 6.09
CA ARG A 343 16.31 -6.62 5.57
C ARG A 343 17.03 -7.23 4.37
N PHE A 344 17.00 -8.54 4.29
CA PHE A 344 17.39 -9.30 3.11
C PHE A 344 16.24 -10.25 2.76
N ALA A 345 15.83 -10.25 1.48
CA ALA A 345 14.84 -11.18 0.98
C ALA A 345 15.29 -11.74 -0.37
N ALA A 346 15.02 -13.03 -0.59
CA ALA A 346 15.30 -13.71 -1.84
C ALA A 346 14.17 -14.67 -2.19
N ALA A 347 13.91 -14.84 -3.48
CA ALA A 347 12.96 -15.81 -3.99
C ALA A 347 13.46 -16.39 -5.32
N MET A 348 13.12 -17.63 -5.57
CA MET A 348 13.33 -18.30 -6.85
C MET A 348 12.06 -19.04 -7.23
N ASP A 349 11.55 -18.75 -8.42
CA ASP A 349 10.31 -19.27 -8.95
C ASP A 349 10.56 -20.01 -10.26
N VAL A 350 9.90 -21.14 -10.44
CA VAL A 350 9.82 -21.89 -11.68
C VAL A 350 8.39 -21.89 -12.15
N THR A 351 8.15 -21.36 -13.34
CA THR A 351 6.85 -21.43 -14.01
C THR A 351 6.98 -22.31 -15.26
N GLY A 352 6.00 -23.18 -15.46
CA GLY A 352 6.04 -24.09 -16.60
C GLY A 352 4.67 -24.44 -17.14
N ARG A 353 4.62 -24.75 -18.43
CA ARG A 353 3.46 -25.30 -19.11
C ARG A 353 3.79 -26.68 -19.63
N PHE A 354 2.88 -27.62 -19.50
CA PHE A 354 3.03 -28.97 -20.01
C PHE A 354 1.68 -29.54 -20.43
N ARG A 355 1.68 -30.51 -21.30
CA ARG A 355 0.44 -31.18 -21.74
C ARG A 355 0.13 -32.39 -20.87
N MET A 356 -1.08 -32.44 -20.36
CA MET A 356 -1.65 -33.56 -19.64
C MET A 356 -3.19 -33.54 -19.77
N LEU A 357 -3.84 -34.67 -19.86
CA LEU A 357 -5.28 -34.82 -20.07
C LEU A 357 -5.80 -34.13 -21.36
N GLY A 358 -4.97 -34.07 -22.39
CA GLY A 358 -5.31 -33.39 -23.65
C GLY A 358 -5.21 -31.85 -23.61
N GLN A 359 -5.01 -31.27 -22.42
CA GLN A 359 -4.99 -29.83 -22.18
C GLN A 359 -3.60 -29.32 -21.76
N THR A 360 -3.38 -28.01 -21.85
CA THR A 360 -2.17 -27.35 -21.34
C THR A 360 -2.36 -27.02 -19.87
N GLN A 361 -1.51 -27.58 -19.04
CA GLN A 361 -1.46 -27.37 -17.60
C GLN A 361 -0.41 -26.33 -17.24
N ASN A 362 -0.61 -25.59 -16.11
CA ASN A 362 0.37 -24.62 -15.63
C ASN A 362 0.88 -25.04 -14.24
N LEU A 363 2.19 -25.09 -14.09
CA LEU A 363 2.88 -25.35 -12.85
C LEU A 363 3.63 -24.09 -12.38
N PHE A 364 3.52 -23.80 -11.10
CA PHE A 364 4.28 -22.77 -10.41
C PHE A 364 4.87 -23.40 -9.15
N VAL A 365 6.18 -23.35 -9.00
CA VAL A 365 6.89 -23.83 -7.80
C VAL A 365 7.90 -22.77 -7.42
N GLY A 366 8.04 -22.53 -6.14
CA GLY A 366 9.04 -21.56 -5.69
C GLY A 366 9.51 -21.80 -4.27
N ILE A 367 10.57 -21.10 -3.95
CA ILE A 367 11.16 -21.01 -2.63
C ILE A 367 11.45 -19.54 -2.34
N ASN A 368 11.22 -19.13 -1.12
CA ASN A 368 11.66 -17.81 -0.66
C ASN A 368 12.28 -17.88 0.73
N TYR A 369 13.07 -16.86 1.02
CA TYR A 369 13.70 -16.63 2.30
C TYR A 369 13.72 -15.14 2.60
N GLU A 370 13.56 -14.81 3.87
CA GLU A 370 13.64 -13.47 4.39
C GLU A 370 14.33 -13.45 5.75
N ASN A 371 15.14 -12.43 5.98
CA ASN A 371 15.72 -12.11 7.27
C ASN A 371 15.68 -10.62 7.48
N PHE A 372 15.09 -10.17 8.57
CA PHE A 372 15.14 -8.78 8.96
C PHE A 372 15.50 -8.62 10.43
N VAL A 373 16.04 -7.47 10.76
CA VAL A 373 16.35 -7.05 12.12
C VAL A 373 15.65 -5.72 12.39
N ASP A 374 15.00 -5.62 13.53
CA ASP A 374 14.49 -4.38 14.10
C ASP A 374 15.39 -4.04 15.30
N ASP A 375 16.27 -3.04 15.13
CA ASP A 375 17.19 -2.57 16.16
C ASP A 375 16.79 -1.15 16.56
N LYS A 376 16.17 -1.03 17.72
CA LYS A 376 15.53 0.19 18.18
C LYS A 376 16.10 0.66 19.50
N ARG A 377 16.40 1.96 19.52
CA ARG A 377 16.68 2.71 20.75
C ARG A 377 15.57 3.72 20.96
N TYR A 378 15.05 3.82 22.15
CA TYR A 378 13.94 4.72 22.42
C TYR A 378 13.96 5.27 23.83
N LEU A 379 13.48 6.50 23.97
CA LEU A 379 13.16 7.19 25.21
C LEU A 379 11.69 7.57 25.18
N SER A 380 11.00 7.35 26.30
CA SER A 380 9.63 7.81 26.49
C SER A 380 9.52 8.41 27.90
N ALA A 381 9.06 9.64 27.96
CA ALA A 381 8.84 10.35 29.23
C ALA A 381 7.55 11.15 29.17
N TYR A 382 6.87 11.27 30.29
CA TYR A 382 5.63 12.03 30.43
C TYR A 382 5.89 13.39 31.08
N TYR A 383 5.18 14.40 30.58
CA TYR A 383 5.21 15.76 31.07
C TYR A 383 3.76 16.26 31.24
N LYS A 384 3.36 16.59 32.48
CA LYS A 384 2.02 17.13 32.70
C LYS A 384 1.96 18.58 32.23
N THR A 385 1.05 18.89 31.34
CA THR A 385 0.88 20.23 30.76
C THR A 385 -0.59 20.64 30.70
N LYS A 386 -0.86 21.92 30.53
CA LYS A 386 -2.20 22.45 30.26
C LYS A 386 -2.38 22.70 28.79
N PHE A 387 -3.55 22.35 28.29
CA PHE A 387 -4.04 22.76 26.99
C PHE A 387 -4.58 24.20 27.09
N GLY A 388 -4.11 25.07 26.21
CA GLY A 388 -4.65 26.39 25.95
C GLY A 388 -4.91 26.53 24.45
N ASN A 389 -4.35 27.56 23.81
CA ASN A 389 -4.34 27.64 22.34
C ASN A 389 -3.32 26.65 21.73
N THR A 390 -2.35 26.19 22.51
CA THR A 390 -1.31 25.22 22.15
C THR A 390 -0.89 24.45 23.40
N PHE A 391 -0.17 23.33 23.20
CA PHE A 391 0.56 22.68 24.30
C PHE A 391 1.96 23.29 24.38
N LEU A 392 2.27 23.90 25.51
CA LEU A 392 3.62 24.44 25.77
C LEU A 392 4.49 23.35 26.39
N VAL A 393 5.28 22.67 25.58
CA VAL A 393 6.16 21.59 26.00
C VAL A 393 7.60 21.94 25.63
N PRO A 394 8.51 22.09 26.62
CA PRO A 394 9.88 22.45 26.35
C PRO A 394 10.61 21.32 25.61
N ASP A 395 11.59 21.71 24.81
CA ASP A 395 12.53 20.77 24.21
C ASP A 395 13.32 20.01 25.28
N PHE A 396 13.93 18.91 24.91
CA PHE A 396 14.75 18.10 25.80
C PHE A 396 15.95 17.50 25.06
N GLU A 397 17.05 17.38 25.78
CA GLU A 397 18.16 16.57 25.33
C GLU A 397 17.85 15.09 25.55
N VAL A 398 18.26 14.24 24.60
CA VAL A 398 18.13 12.80 24.71
C VAL A 398 19.35 12.24 25.43
N PRO A 399 19.25 11.93 26.74
CA PRO A 399 20.40 11.43 27.49
C PRO A 399 20.67 9.97 27.10
N TYR A 400 21.84 9.69 26.61
CA TYR A 400 22.23 8.35 26.10
C TYR A 400 22.03 7.23 27.13
N ASN A 401 22.23 7.49 28.40
CA ASN A 401 22.08 6.51 29.51
C ASN A 401 20.61 6.21 29.87
N MET A 402 19.64 7.00 29.40
CA MET A 402 18.21 6.80 29.64
C MET A 402 17.47 6.12 28.47
N LEU A 403 18.19 5.74 27.39
CA LEU A 403 17.60 5.08 26.25
C LEU A 403 17.33 3.61 26.54
N ASN A 404 16.08 3.19 26.39
CA ASN A 404 15.73 1.78 26.31
C ASN A 404 16.17 1.21 24.94
N LYS A 405 16.42 -0.10 24.91
CA LYS A 405 16.85 -0.81 23.70
C LYS A 405 15.95 -2.02 23.47
N SER A 406 15.58 -2.23 22.23
CA SER A 406 14.92 -3.43 21.76
C SER A 406 15.58 -3.89 20.48
N LYS A 407 15.90 -5.18 20.37
CA LYS A 407 16.46 -5.74 19.15
C LYS A 407 15.82 -7.09 18.89
N MET A 408 15.14 -7.18 17.75
CA MET A 408 14.47 -8.40 17.30
C MET A 408 15.01 -8.80 15.94
N ARG A 409 15.18 -10.09 15.74
CA ARG A 409 15.49 -10.68 14.43
C ARG A 409 14.40 -11.67 14.06
N VAL A 410 13.90 -11.57 12.85
CA VAL A 410 12.98 -12.54 12.27
C VAL A 410 13.60 -13.15 11.02
N ARG A 411 13.55 -14.47 10.95
CA ARG A 411 13.94 -15.26 9.78
C ARG A 411 12.74 -16.11 9.39
N GLN A 412 12.35 -16.02 8.15
CA GLN A 412 11.25 -16.83 7.63
C GLN A 412 11.56 -17.31 6.22
N GLY A 413 10.97 -18.42 5.86
CA GLY A 413 11.09 -18.96 4.52
C GLY A 413 10.02 -19.99 4.24
N GLY A 414 9.96 -20.43 3.00
CA GLY A 414 9.03 -21.49 2.64
C GLY A 414 9.20 -21.95 1.22
N ILE A 415 8.69 -23.15 1.00
CA ILE A 415 8.55 -23.75 -0.32
C ILE A 415 7.07 -23.76 -0.66
N TYR A 416 6.73 -23.39 -1.88
CA TYR A 416 5.34 -23.35 -2.34
C TYR A 416 5.20 -23.94 -3.73
N ALA A 417 4.04 -24.53 -3.97
CA ALA A 417 3.69 -25.07 -5.27
C ALA A 417 2.22 -24.79 -5.58
N GLN A 418 1.93 -24.53 -6.84
CA GLN A 418 0.59 -24.37 -7.38
C GLN A 418 0.50 -25.04 -8.74
N LEU A 419 -0.49 -25.91 -8.91
CA LEU A 419 -0.81 -26.59 -10.14
C LEU A 419 -2.21 -26.11 -10.59
N ARG A 420 -2.28 -25.52 -11.78
CA ARG A 420 -3.54 -25.19 -12.43
C ARG A 420 -3.82 -26.22 -13.50
N LEU A 421 -4.86 -26.99 -13.28
CA LEU A 421 -5.35 -28.06 -14.13
C LEU A 421 -6.52 -27.56 -14.99
N ALA A 422 -6.32 -27.46 -16.29
CA ALA A 422 -7.40 -27.34 -17.25
C ALA A 422 -8.03 -28.74 -17.42
N LEU A 423 -9.18 -28.95 -16.79
CA LEU A 423 -9.91 -30.21 -16.89
C LEU A 423 -10.76 -30.27 -18.16
N LEU A 424 -11.33 -29.12 -18.54
CA LEU A 424 -12.07 -28.88 -19.78
C LEU A 424 -11.60 -27.53 -20.35
N ASP A 425 -12.00 -27.20 -21.56
CA ASP A 425 -11.67 -25.91 -22.20
C ASP A 425 -12.17 -24.71 -21.38
N ASN A 426 -13.27 -24.91 -20.63
CA ASN A 426 -13.91 -23.89 -19.82
C ASN A 426 -13.86 -24.15 -18.30
N LEU A 427 -13.15 -25.19 -17.84
CA LEU A 427 -13.07 -25.54 -16.43
C LEU A 427 -11.62 -25.74 -15.99
N ASN A 428 -11.17 -24.91 -15.05
CA ASN A 428 -9.86 -25.07 -14.44
C ASN A 428 -9.98 -25.24 -12.93
N VAL A 429 -9.15 -26.12 -12.39
CA VAL A 429 -8.94 -26.33 -10.95
C VAL A 429 -7.52 -25.93 -10.60
N THR A 430 -7.37 -25.09 -9.59
CA THR A 430 -6.07 -24.69 -9.05
C THR A 430 -5.90 -25.33 -7.69
N LEU A 431 -4.84 -26.12 -7.53
CA LEU A 431 -4.45 -26.71 -6.25
C LEU A 431 -3.06 -26.20 -5.90
N GLY A 432 -2.88 -25.84 -4.66
CA GLY A 432 -1.59 -25.35 -4.20
C GLY A 432 -1.42 -25.46 -2.71
N GLY A 433 -0.22 -25.17 -2.27
CA GLY A 433 0.11 -25.12 -0.86
C GLY A 433 1.50 -24.57 -0.63
N ARG A 434 1.71 -24.18 0.59
CA ARG A 434 2.99 -23.65 1.05
C ARG A 434 3.37 -24.34 2.36
N MET A 435 4.62 -24.71 2.47
CA MET A 435 5.26 -25.12 3.71
C MET A 435 6.13 -23.96 4.19
N SER A 436 5.88 -23.44 5.38
CA SER A 436 6.53 -22.28 5.95
C SER A 436 7.23 -22.60 7.26
N SER A 437 8.35 -21.93 7.50
CA SER A 437 9.04 -21.88 8.80
C SER A 437 9.26 -20.42 9.20
N VAL A 438 9.13 -20.12 10.48
CA VAL A 438 9.42 -18.80 11.05
C VAL A 438 10.17 -18.93 12.37
N PHE A 439 11.22 -18.13 12.52
CA PHE A 439 12.01 -18.03 13.74
C PHE A 439 12.17 -16.56 14.10
N ALA A 440 11.76 -16.19 15.31
CA ALA A 440 12.04 -14.87 15.85
C ALA A 440 12.90 -14.99 17.11
N SER A 441 13.82 -14.05 17.28
CA SER A 441 14.70 -13.97 18.44
C SER A 441 14.80 -12.53 18.91
N MET A 442 14.75 -12.33 20.21
CA MET A 442 15.00 -11.04 20.87
C MET A 442 16.40 -11.03 21.48
N TYR A 443 17.09 -9.90 21.38
CA TYR A 443 18.41 -9.76 21.99
C TYR A 443 18.27 -9.36 23.47
N ASP A 444 18.76 -10.23 24.35
CA ASP A 444 18.92 -9.91 25.78
C ASP A 444 20.19 -9.10 25.97
N PHE A 445 20.04 -7.80 26.22
CA PHE A 445 21.16 -6.86 26.41
C PHE A 445 21.95 -7.12 27.70
N ASN A 446 21.32 -7.70 28.74
CA ASN A 446 21.98 -8.04 29.99
C ASN A 446 22.83 -9.31 29.83
N GLY A 447 22.24 -10.37 29.27
CA GLY A 447 22.91 -11.63 28.98
C GLY A 447 23.78 -11.58 27.71
N LYS A 448 23.72 -10.51 26.92
CA LYS A 448 24.45 -10.34 25.65
C LYS A 448 24.27 -11.51 24.67
N LYS A 449 23.04 -12.03 24.60
CA LYS A 449 22.70 -13.19 23.76
C LYS A 449 21.33 -13.05 23.09
N TRP A 450 21.17 -13.75 21.99
CA TRP A 450 19.88 -13.91 21.35
C TRP A 450 19.07 -14.97 22.11
N VAL A 451 17.81 -14.63 22.43
CA VAL A 451 16.83 -15.50 23.08
C VAL A 451 15.69 -15.76 22.10
N GLU A 452 15.31 -16.98 21.95
CA GLU A 452 14.21 -17.37 21.07
C GLU A 452 12.89 -16.79 21.56
N ALA A 453 12.13 -16.22 20.64
CA ALA A 453 10.82 -15.63 20.87
C ALA A 453 9.71 -16.33 20.05
N ILE A 454 10.03 -16.88 18.91
CA ILE A 454 9.15 -17.72 18.09
C ILE A 454 10.01 -18.81 17.49
N SER A 455 9.54 -20.06 17.58
CA SER A 455 10.09 -21.19 16.84
C SER A 455 8.93 -22.00 16.32
N ASP A 456 8.61 -21.83 15.05
CA ASP A 456 7.56 -22.60 14.40
C ASP A 456 8.10 -23.22 13.12
N GLU A 457 8.20 -24.52 13.14
CA GLU A 457 8.78 -25.33 12.09
C GLU A 457 7.65 -25.99 11.27
N CYS A 458 7.75 -25.90 9.95
CA CYS A 458 6.98 -26.72 9.02
C CYS A 458 5.45 -26.61 9.14
N ARG A 459 4.89 -25.45 8.95
CA ARG A 459 3.43 -25.29 8.77
C ARG A 459 3.04 -25.34 7.30
N ILE A 460 1.99 -26.12 7.03
CA ILE A 460 1.44 -26.25 5.67
C ILE A 460 0.14 -25.45 5.58
N THR A 461 0.09 -24.55 4.60
CA THR A 461 -1.09 -23.75 4.28
C THR A 461 -1.61 -24.14 2.89
N PRO A 462 -2.66 -24.96 2.80
CA PRO A 462 -3.26 -25.34 1.54
C PRO A 462 -4.07 -24.21 0.90
N TYR A 463 -4.15 -24.27 -0.42
CA TYR A 463 -4.96 -23.41 -1.27
C TYR A 463 -5.67 -24.26 -2.33
N ALA A 464 -6.92 -23.94 -2.58
CA ALA A 464 -7.70 -24.52 -3.67
C ALA A 464 -8.54 -23.44 -4.36
N GLY A 465 -8.69 -23.54 -5.67
CA GLY A 465 -9.52 -22.65 -6.46
C GLY A 465 -10.12 -23.38 -7.68
N ILE A 466 -11.25 -22.92 -8.11
CA ILE A 466 -11.92 -23.38 -9.32
C ILE A 466 -12.34 -22.16 -10.14
N THR A 467 -12.15 -22.22 -11.45
CA THR A 467 -12.71 -21.24 -12.39
C THR A 467 -13.48 -21.97 -13.48
N TYR A 468 -14.69 -21.50 -13.75
CA TYR A 468 -15.59 -22.06 -14.76
C TYR A 468 -16.12 -20.95 -15.66
N ASP A 469 -15.92 -21.11 -16.96
CA ASP A 469 -16.40 -20.18 -17.99
C ASP A 469 -17.69 -20.72 -18.61
N PRO A 470 -18.91 -20.43 -18.05
CA PRO A 470 -20.16 -20.90 -18.61
C PRO A 470 -20.42 -20.34 -20.01
N ILE A 471 -19.96 -19.15 -20.27
CA ILE A 471 -19.93 -18.47 -21.57
C ILE A 471 -18.62 -17.70 -21.71
N GLU A 472 -18.17 -17.45 -22.93
CA GLU A 472 -16.88 -16.82 -23.21
C GLU A 472 -16.59 -15.54 -22.39
N PRO A 473 -17.50 -14.55 -22.24
CA PRO A 473 -17.21 -13.32 -21.51
C PRO A 473 -17.33 -13.44 -19.98
N VAL A 474 -17.71 -14.59 -19.42
CA VAL A 474 -17.99 -14.73 -17.97
C VAL A 474 -17.21 -15.89 -17.37
N THR A 475 -16.51 -15.62 -16.27
CA THR A 475 -15.84 -16.61 -15.43
C THR A 475 -16.47 -16.60 -14.03
N LEU A 476 -17.03 -17.72 -13.61
CA LEU A 476 -17.38 -17.97 -12.22
C LEU A 476 -16.17 -18.57 -11.50
N TYR A 477 -15.98 -18.23 -10.24
CA TYR A 477 -14.91 -18.82 -9.46
C TYR A 477 -15.29 -19.07 -8.00
N ALA A 478 -14.60 -20.01 -7.38
CA ALA A 478 -14.57 -20.18 -5.94
C ALA A 478 -13.15 -20.47 -5.49
N SER A 479 -12.77 -20.04 -4.28
CA SER A 479 -11.47 -20.35 -3.68
C SER A 479 -11.56 -20.56 -2.18
N TYR A 480 -10.58 -21.33 -1.68
CA TYR A 480 -10.33 -21.61 -0.28
C TYR A 480 -8.85 -21.39 0.02
N SER A 481 -8.56 -20.60 1.03
CA SER A 481 -7.19 -20.30 1.48
C SER A 481 -7.11 -20.42 2.99
N THR A 482 -6.02 -20.94 3.51
CA THR A 482 -5.83 -21.09 4.96
C THR A 482 -4.96 -19.97 5.52
N ILE A 483 -5.16 -19.68 6.80
CA ILE A 483 -4.47 -18.68 7.60
C ILE A 483 -3.55 -19.37 8.59
N PHE A 484 -2.35 -18.86 8.72
CA PHE A 484 -1.38 -19.27 9.73
C PHE A 484 -0.61 -18.03 10.21
N VAL A 485 -0.68 -17.75 11.53
CA VAL A 485 -0.01 -16.60 12.14
C VAL A 485 0.57 -17.00 13.48
N PRO A 486 1.92 -17.03 13.65
CA PRO A 486 2.56 -17.27 14.93
C PRO A 486 2.20 -16.21 15.97
N GLN A 487 2.23 -16.60 17.25
CA GLN A 487 1.98 -15.75 18.39
C GLN A 487 3.21 -15.72 19.31
N THR A 488 3.43 -14.57 19.98
CA THR A 488 4.58 -14.35 20.88
C THR A 488 4.19 -14.43 22.34
N GLU A 489 2.93 -14.57 22.62
CA GLU A 489 2.36 -14.68 23.93
C GLU A 489 2.62 -16.06 24.55
N LYS A 490 2.72 -16.12 25.86
CA LYS A 490 3.07 -17.35 26.59
C LYS A 490 1.88 -17.91 27.36
N LYS A 491 1.80 -19.24 27.38
CA LYS A 491 0.91 -20.03 28.23
C LYS A 491 1.37 -19.98 29.68
N GLU A 492 0.59 -20.54 30.60
CA GLU A 492 0.88 -20.62 32.04
C GLU A 492 2.18 -21.38 32.34
N ASP A 493 2.47 -22.43 31.59
CA ASP A 493 3.69 -23.23 31.69
C ASP A 493 4.95 -22.57 31.08
N GLY A 494 4.81 -21.34 30.56
CA GLY A 494 5.88 -20.58 29.90
C GLY A 494 6.14 -20.96 28.47
N SER A 495 5.47 -21.96 27.90
CA SER A 495 5.52 -22.29 26.48
C SER A 495 4.81 -21.23 25.64
N MET A 496 5.14 -21.15 24.37
CA MET A 496 4.46 -20.25 23.41
C MET A 496 3.02 -20.71 23.18
N LEU A 497 2.12 -19.75 22.92
CA LEU A 497 0.80 -20.07 22.41
C LEU A 497 0.90 -20.75 21.03
N ASP A 498 -0.06 -21.64 20.78
CA ASP A 498 -0.21 -22.18 19.44
C ASP A 498 -0.52 -21.07 18.44
N PRO A 499 -0.07 -21.16 17.20
CA PRO A 499 -0.39 -20.18 16.17
C PRO A 499 -1.90 -19.98 16.00
N ARG A 500 -2.29 -18.81 15.55
CA ARG A 500 -3.64 -18.58 15.06
C ARG A 500 -3.81 -19.29 13.72
N GLU A 501 -4.92 -19.94 13.57
CA GLU A 501 -5.28 -20.67 12.35
C GLU A 501 -6.68 -20.23 11.89
N GLY A 502 -6.93 -20.36 10.60
CA GLY A 502 -8.22 -20.02 10.04
C GLY A 502 -8.26 -20.23 8.54
N TYR A 503 -9.29 -19.68 7.93
CA TYR A 503 -9.46 -19.79 6.49
C TYR A 503 -10.25 -18.61 5.92
N GLN A 504 -10.09 -18.43 4.62
CA GLN A 504 -10.94 -17.60 3.79
C GLN A 504 -11.61 -18.44 2.71
N MET A 505 -12.91 -18.22 2.51
CA MET A 505 -13.66 -18.67 1.35
C MET A 505 -14.05 -17.46 0.52
N GLU A 506 -13.94 -17.57 -0.78
CA GLU A 506 -14.38 -16.54 -1.72
C GLU A 506 -15.08 -17.19 -2.89
N ILE A 507 -16.21 -16.62 -3.29
CA ILE A 507 -16.98 -17.03 -4.47
C ILE A 507 -17.29 -15.77 -5.28
N GLY A 508 -17.19 -15.85 -6.59
CA GLY A 508 -17.41 -14.65 -7.39
C GLY A 508 -17.60 -14.90 -8.88
N ALA A 509 -17.77 -13.80 -9.58
CA ALA A 509 -17.88 -13.77 -11.03
C ALA A 509 -17.02 -12.62 -11.59
N LYS A 510 -16.35 -12.87 -12.68
CA LYS A 510 -15.58 -11.89 -13.45
C LYS A 510 -16.06 -11.90 -14.89
N SER A 511 -16.19 -10.73 -15.47
CA SER A 511 -16.72 -10.64 -16.84
C SER A 511 -15.98 -9.60 -17.67
N GLU A 512 -15.90 -9.88 -18.96
CA GLU A 512 -15.28 -9.04 -19.99
C GLU A 512 -16.19 -9.05 -21.22
N PHE A 513 -17.03 -8.03 -21.36
CA PHE A 513 -18.00 -7.92 -22.47
C PHE A 513 -17.54 -6.90 -23.51
N PHE A 514 -18.06 -7.03 -24.73
CA PHE A 514 -17.91 -6.06 -25.81
C PHE A 514 -16.44 -5.73 -26.16
N ASN A 515 -15.60 -6.77 -26.31
CA ASN A 515 -14.15 -6.62 -26.51
C ASN A 515 -13.49 -5.79 -25.38
N ASN A 516 -13.81 -6.12 -24.14
CA ASN A 516 -13.31 -5.51 -22.92
C ASN A 516 -13.76 -4.05 -22.68
N ARG A 517 -14.80 -3.59 -23.39
CA ARG A 517 -15.39 -2.28 -23.12
C ARG A 517 -16.22 -2.25 -21.83
N LEU A 518 -16.62 -3.40 -21.31
CA LEU A 518 -17.28 -3.53 -20.01
C LEU A 518 -16.65 -4.69 -19.26
N THR A 519 -16.05 -4.40 -18.12
CA THR A 519 -15.60 -5.41 -17.16
C THR A 519 -16.37 -5.26 -15.87
N ALA A 520 -16.84 -6.38 -15.31
CA ALA A 520 -17.49 -6.39 -14.02
C ALA A 520 -16.98 -7.57 -13.19
N ASN A 521 -16.64 -7.30 -11.93
CA ASN A 521 -16.20 -8.28 -10.95
C ASN A 521 -17.10 -8.21 -9.73
N VAL A 522 -17.54 -9.36 -9.25
CA VAL A 522 -18.30 -9.51 -8.01
C VAL A 522 -17.64 -10.59 -7.19
N ALA A 523 -17.45 -10.33 -5.91
CA ALA A 523 -16.91 -11.29 -4.95
C ALA A 523 -17.71 -11.26 -3.66
N LEU A 524 -18.05 -12.43 -3.14
CA LEU A 524 -18.53 -12.64 -1.79
C LEU A 524 -17.43 -13.36 -1.02
N PHE A 525 -17.14 -12.92 0.19
CA PHE A 525 -16.09 -13.52 1.00
C PHE A 525 -16.55 -13.78 2.43
N TYR A 526 -15.94 -14.79 3.03
CA TYR A 526 -16.05 -15.13 4.44
C TYR A 526 -14.68 -15.52 4.95
N MET A 527 -14.27 -14.94 6.09
CA MET A 527 -12.99 -15.21 6.75
C MET A 527 -13.25 -15.59 8.20
N LYS A 528 -12.55 -16.62 8.65
CA LYS A 528 -12.52 -17.04 10.05
C LYS A 528 -11.08 -17.08 10.54
N ASP A 529 -10.80 -16.43 11.66
CA ASP A 529 -9.50 -16.36 12.33
C ASP A 529 -9.68 -16.84 13.78
N ASP A 530 -9.14 -17.98 14.11
CA ASP A 530 -9.33 -18.68 15.37
C ASP A 530 -8.01 -18.79 16.16
N GLY A 531 -8.10 -19.06 17.45
CA GLY A 531 -6.92 -19.25 18.30
C GLY A 531 -6.23 -17.94 18.69
N ARG A 532 -6.91 -16.80 18.68
CA ARG A 532 -6.34 -15.50 19.08
C ARG A 532 -5.99 -15.49 20.56
N ALA A 533 -4.83 -14.88 20.89
CA ALA A 533 -4.36 -14.75 22.25
C ALA A 533 -5.29 -13.88 23.11
N TYR A 534 -5.75 -14.42 24.22
CA TYR A 534 -6.42 -13.66 25.27
C TYR A 534 -5.66 -13.77 26.58
N LYS A 535 -5.46 -12.61 27.23
CA LYS A 535 -4.83 -12.55 28.54
C LYS A 535 -5.81 -13.05 29.60
N VAL A 536 -5.36 -13.99 30.43
CA VAL A 536 -6.13 -14.46 31.59
C VAL A 536 -5.91 -13.52 32.77
N ALA A 537 -6.86 -12.64 33.02
CA ALA A 537 -6.75 -11.71 34.15
C ALA A 537 -7.00 -12.44 35.50
N PRO A 538 -6.25 -12.12 36.58
CA PRO A 538 -5.20 -11.09 36.72
C PRO A 538 -3.77 -11.57 36.40
N THR A 539 -3.61 -12.70 35.74
CA THR A 539 -2.33 -13.34 35.47
C THR A 539 -1.57 -12.66 34.33
N ASN A 540 -0.34 -13.13 34.05
CA ASN A 540 0.47 -12.67 32.92
C ASN A 540 0.57 -13.71 31.79
N TYR A 541 -0.21 -14.78 31.85
CA TYR A 541 -0.27 -15.76 30.77
C TYR A 541 -1.50 -15.57 29.87
N TYR A 542 -1.48 -16.24 28.74
CA TYR A 542 -2.48 -16.12 27.66
C TYR A 542 -3.01 -17.51 27.30
N VAL A 543 -4.19 -17.51 26.69
CA VAL A 543 -4.82 -18.71 26.11
C VAL A 543 -5.26 -18.46 24.68
N ASN A 544 -5.30 -19.53 23.89
CA ASN A 544 -5.87 -19.52 22.53
C ASN A 544 -7.40 -19.56 22.62
N GLY A 545 -8.02 -18.41 22.88
CA GLY A 545 -9.46 -18.35 23.24
C GLY A 545 -10.32 -17.56 22.25
N GLY A 546 -9.72 -16.71 21.43
CA GLY A 546 -10.45 -15.76 20.62
C GLY A 546 -10.76 -16.21 19.19
N ARG A 547 -11.88 -15.72 18.66
CA ARG A 547 -12.29 -15.92 17.29
C ARG A 547 -12.86 -14.64 16.69
N VAL A 548 -12.52 -14.40 15.43
CA VAL A 548 -13.05 -13.31 14.63
C VAL A 548 -13.60 -13.87 13.33
N GLU A 549 -14.75 -13.38 12.92
CA GLU A 549 -15.39 -13.72 11.65
C GLU A 549 -15.70 -12.44 10.88
N ASN A 550 -15.26 -12.39 9.63
CA ASN A 550 -15.46 -11.25 8.74
C ASN A 550 -16.11 -11.73 7.46
N GLN A 551 -17.13 -11.02 7.00
CA GLN A 551 -17.86 -11.37 5.79
C GLN A 551 -18.25 -10.12 5.02
N GLY A 552 -18.52 -10.27 3.74
CA GLY A 552 -18.95 -9.16 2.92
C GLY A 552 -19.00 -9.45 1.44
N PHE A 553 -19.22 -8.41 0.67
CA PHE A 553 -19.14 -8.49 -0.78
C PHE A 553 -18.53 -7.23 -1.39
N GLU A 554 -17.95 -7.42 -2.55
CA GLU A 554 -17.28 -6.41 -3.35
C GLU A 554 -17.80 -6.46 -4.77
N VAL A 555 -18.09 -5.30 -5.35
CA VAL A 555 -18.47 -5.14 -6.76
C VAL A 555 -17.58 -4.11 -7.39
N GLU A 556 -17.02 -4.40 -8.57
CA GLU A 556 -16.19 -3.47 -9.32
C GLU A 556 -16.59 -3.52 -10.80
N VAL A 557 -16.88 -2.37 -11.39
CA VAL A 557 -17.30 -2.24 -12.80
C VAL A 557 -16.43 -1.17 -13.47
N ASN A 558 -15.89 -1.49 -14.65
CA ASN A 558 -15.24 -0.51 -15.51
C ASN A 558 -15.90 -0.58 -16.91
N ALA A 559 -16.24 0.57 -17.46
CA ALA A 559 -16.97 0.67 -18.71
C ALA A 559 -16.40 1.77 -19.61
N PHE A 560 -16.39 1.48 -20.91
CA PHE A 560 -16.05 2.40 -22.01
C PHE A 560 -17.24 2.47 -22.98
N PRO A 561 -18.37 3.17 -22.58
CA PRO A 561 -19.62 3.13 -23.34
C PRO A 561 -19.51 3.71 -24.75
N CYS A 562 -18.68 4.73 -24.90
CA CYS A 562 -18.40 5.39 -26.17
C CYS A 562 -16.95 5.87 -26.21
N LYS A 563 -16.52 6.32 -27.38
CA LYS A 563 -15.17 6.87 -27.58
C LYS A 563 -14.91 8.02 -26.61
N GLY A 564 -13.78 7.98 -25.92
CA GLY A 564 -13.35 8.98 -24.96
C GLY A 564 -13.98 8.89 -23.56
N LEU A 565 -15.09 8.18 -23.37
CA LEU A 565 -15.74 8.05 -22.06
C LEU A 565 -15.29 6.80 -21.32
N GLU A 566 -14.73 7.00 -20.12
CA GLU A 566 -14.38 5.97 -19.16
C GLU A 566 -15.20 6.15 -17.88
N LEU A 567 -15.86 5.09 -17.44
CA LEU A 567 -16.60 5.04 -16.18
C LEU A 567 -16.05 3.91 -15.32
N SER A 568 -15.86 4.16 -14.03
CA SER A 568 -15.61 3.08 -13.08
C SER A 568 -16.45 3.26 -11.81
N ALA A 569 -16.88 2.14 -11.24
CA ALA A 569 -17.61 2.11 -9.99
C ALA A 569 -17.15 0.91 -9.16
N GLY A 570 -17.02 1.12 -7.85
CA GLY A 570 -16.70 0.10 -6.88
C GLY A 570 -17.54 0.25 -5.63
N TYR A 571 -18.04 -0.85 -5.11
CA TYR A 571 -18.79 -0.89 -3.86
C TYR A 571 -18.33 -2.05 -3.00
N THR A 572 -18.25 -1.79 -1.69
CA THR A 572 -17.88 -2.80 -0.69
C THR A 572 -18.88 -2.74 0.47
N TYR A 573 -19.37 -3.90 0.85
CA TYR A 573 -19.99 -4.15 2.15
C TYR A 573 -19.07 -5.03 2.97
N LEU A 574 -18.80 -4.63 4.21
CA LEU A 574 -17.92 -5.33 5.15
C LEU A 574 -18.61 -5.42 6.51
N ASP A 575 -18.75 -6.63 7.02
CA ASP A 575 -19.16 -6.91 8.39
C ASP A 575 -18.09 -7.71 9.11
N THR A 576 -17.69 -7.25 10.32
CA THR A 576 -16.61 -7.85 11.10
C THR A 576 -17.07 -8.07 12.52
N GLU A 577 -16.88 -9.26 13.07
CA GLU A 577 -17.38 -9.61 14.40
C GLU A 577 -16.36 -10.41 15.21
N ILE A 578 -16.27 -10.10 16.49
CA ILE A 578 -15.59 -10.93 17.49
C ILE A 578 -16.60 -11.96 17.96
N THR A 579 -16.53 -13.18 17.42
CA THR A 579 -17.53 -14.24 17.70
C THR A 579 -17.18 -15.08 18.90
N LYS A 580 -15.94 -14.95 19.45
CA LYS A 580 -15.54 -15.57 20.70
C LYS A 580 -14.50 -14.71 21.42
N SER A 581 -14.75 -14.41 22.69
CA SER A 581 -13.87 -13.58 23.51
C SER A 581 -14.00 -13.91 24.99
N SER A 582 -12.95 -13.68 25.74
CA SER A 582 -12.97 -13.68 27.20
C SER A 582 -12.91 -12.25 27.81
N ASN A 583 -12.89 -11.22 26.96
CA ASN A 583 -12.74 -9.82 27.39
C ASN A 583 -14.08 -9.07 27.51
N GLY A 584 -15.23 -9.72 27.21
CA GLY A 584 -16.55 -9.10 27.20
C GLY A 584 -16.85 -8.27 25.96
N ASP A 585 -16.08 -8.43 24.89
CA ASP A 585 -16.24 -7.77 23.59
C ASP A 585 -16.82 -8.71 22.52
N GLU A 586 -17.35 -9.87 22.92
CA GLU A 586 -18.06 -10.81 22.05
C GLU A 586 -19.31 -10.17 21.46
N GLY A 587 -19.55 -10.39 20.15
CA GLY A 587 -20.64 -9.76 19.39
C GLY A 587 -20.33 -8.33 18.90
N LEU A 588 -19.17 -7.75 19.27
CA LEU A 588 -18.76 -6.42 18.81
C LEU A 588 -17.97 -6.48 17.51
N ALA A 589 -17.97 -5.36 16.78
CA ALA A 589 -17.21 -5.25 15.54
C ALA A 589 -15.70 -5.38 15.79
N PHE A 590 -15.03 -6.26 15.05
CA PHE A 590 -13.58 -6.47 15.12
C PHE A 590 -12.77 -5.29 14.56
N SER A 591 -13.21 -4.71 13.46
CA SER A 591 -12.53 -3.58 12.81
C SER A 591 -13.47 -2.38 12.65
N PRO A 592 -13.87 -1.73 13.74
CA PRO A 592 -14.85 -0.63 13.71
C PRO A 592 -14.36 0.61 12.98
N VAL A 593 -13.05 0.74 12.75
CA VAL A 593 -12.43 1.84 11.97
C VAL A 593 -12.67 1.74 10.47
N GLU A 594 -13.06 0.56 9.99
CA GLU A 594 -13.45 0.35 8.59
C GLU A 594 -14.95 0.60 8.43
N PRO A 595 -15.37 1.45 7.49
CA PRO A 595 -16.79 1.69 7.24
C PRO A 595 -17.47 0.41 6.71
N LYS A 596 -18.68 0.12 7.18
CA LYS A 596 -19.47 -1.03 6.69
C LYS A 596 -19.80 -0.91 5.21
N HIS A 597 -20.02 0.31 4.72
CA HIS A 597 -20.33 0.60 3.33
C HIS A 597 -19.33 1.58 2.75
N SER A 598 -18.74 1.25 1.63
CA SER A 598 -17.89 2.18 0.89
C SER A 598 -18.21 2.11 -0.60
N PHE A 599 -18.34 3.27 -1.22
CA PHE A 599 -18.56 3.45 -2.64
C PHE A 599 -17.45 4.32 -3.25
N ARG A 600 -17.02 3.96 -4.43
CA ARG A 600 -16.08 4.74 -5.25
C ARG A 600 -16.61 4.76 -6.67
N GLY A 601 -16.65 5.95 -7.27
CA GLY A 601 -17.04 6.11 -8.67
C GLY A 601 -16.13 7.09 -9.36
N SER A 602 -15.83 6.87 -10.63
CA SER A 602 -15.12 7.86 -11.45
C SER A 602 -15.70 7.91 -12.86
N ALA A 603 -15.65 9.09 -13.45
CA ALA A 603 -15.97 9.36 -14.83
C ALA A 603 -14.88 10.22 -15.44
N VAL A 604 -14.35 9.82 -16.59
CA VAL A 604 -13.34 10.57 -17.34
C VAL A 604 -13.81 10.66 -18.78
N TYR A 605 -13.84 11.88 -19.33
CA TYR A 605 -14.10 12.10 -20.73
C TYR A 605 -12.88 12.73 -21.40
N ARG A 606 -12.38 12.08 -22.45
CA ARG A 606 -11.23 12.52 -23.28
C ARG A 606 -11.75 12.99 -24.63
N PHE A 607 -11.53 14.24 -24.95
CA PHE A 607 -11.84 14.80 -26.23
C PHE A 607 -10.75 14.38 -27.23
N GLU A 608 -11.10 13.52 -28.17
CA GLU A 608 -10.15 12.96 -29.12
C GLU A 608 -10.23 13.61 -30.51
N ASP A 609 -11.23 14.50 -30.71
CA ASP A 609 -11.50 15.16 -32.00
C ASP A 609 -11.89 16.63 -31.78
N GLY A 610 -11.79 17.44 -32.86
CA GLY A 610 -12.24 18.84 -32.90
C GLY A 610 -11.33 19.81 -32.15
N LEU A 611 -11.90 20.97 -31.78
CA LEU A 611 -11.16 22.07 -31.11
C LEU A 611 -10.66 21.71 -29.71
N LEU A 612 -11.27 20.73 -29.06
CA LEU A 612 -10.92 20.29 -27.71
C LEU A 612 -10.02 19.03 -27.71
N ASN A 613 -9.53 18.62 -28.88
CA ASN A 613 -8.63 17.46 -28.96
C ASN A 613 -7.46 17.58 -28.00
N GLY A 614 -7.22 16.53 -27.21
CA GLY A 614 -6.20 16.51 -26.18
C GLY A 614 -6.65 17.00 -24.80
N LEU A 615 -7.88 17.54 -24.67
CA LEU A 615 -8.49 17.83 -23.37
C LEU A 615 -9.06 16.55 -22.75
N ALA A 616 -8.84 16.35 -21.45
CA ALA A 616 -9.58 15.38 -20.68
C ALA A 616 -10.10 16.02 -19.39
N VAL A 617 -11.32 15.65 -19.02
CA VAL A 617 -11.97 16.09 -17.79
C VAL A 617 -12.41 14.85 -17.02
N GLY A 618 -12.07 14.78 -15.76
CA GLY A 618 -12.44 13.66 -14.92
C GLY A 618 -12.92 14.11 -13.54
N ALA A 619 -13.81 13.29 -12.97
CA ALA A 619 -14.24 13.43 -11.59
C ALA A 619 -14.26 12.06 -10.92
N ASN A 620 -14.00 12.03 -9.61
CA ASN A 620 -14.25 10.86 -8.81
C ASN A 620 -15.00 11.22 -7.53
N VAL A 621 -15.84 10.29 -7.09
CA VAL A 621 -16.60 10.38 -5.85
C VAL A 621 -16.24 9.19 -4.98
N MET A 622 -16.05 9.46 -3.68
CA MET A 622 -15.85 8.44 -2.65
C MET A 622 -16.82 8.70 -1.51
N SER A 623 -17.62 7.70 -1.16
CA SER A 623 -18.62 7.79 -0.09
C SER A 623 -18.41 6.66 0.89
N PHE A 624 -18.46 6.99 2.18
CA PHE A 624 -18.20 6.06 3.27
C PHE A 624 -19.31 6.20 4.32
N SER A 625 -19.78 5.06 4.84
CA SER A 625 -20.64 5.06 6.02
C SER A 625 -19.85 5.49 7.25
N GLU A 626 -20.54 5.66 8.37
CA GLU A 626 -19.90 5.92 9.66
C GLU A 626 -18.91 4.81 10.05
N SER A 627 -17.91 5.19 10.83
CA SER A 627 -16.92 4.30 11.43
C SER A 627 -16.52 4.82 12.82
N TYR A 628 -15.94 3.95 13.65
CA TYR A 628 -15.75 4.23 15.06
C TYR A 628 -14.29 4.04 15.48
N ALA A 629 -13.86 4.82 16.47
CA ALA A 629 -12.55 4.61 17.10
C ALA A 629 -12.48 3.25 17.82
N SER A 630 -13.58 2.91 18.51
CA SER A 630 -13.79 1.66 19.22
C SER A 630 -15.29 1.47 19.42
N VAL A 631 -15.74 0.23 19.39
CA VAL A 631 -17.14 -0.12 19.73
C VAL A 631 -17.46 0.10 21.19
N LEU A 632 -16.45 0.19 22.06
CA LEU A 632 -16.60 0.51 23.48
C LEU A 632 -16.75 2.02 23.75
N THR A 633 -16.51 2.85 22.73
CA THR A 633 -16.68 4.31 22.79
C THR A 633 -17.38 4.79 21.51
N PRO A 634 -18.65 4.41 21.29
CA PRO A 634 -19.37 4.66 20.03
C PRO A 634 -19.66 6.15 19.77
N GLU A 635 -19.66 6.99 20.77
CA GLU A 635 -19.77 8.45 20.67
C GLU A 635 -18.58 9.07 19.93
N ARG A 636 -17.44 8.37 19.87
CA ARG A 636 -16.26 8.84 19.16
C ARG A 636 -16.18 8.18 17.78
N LYS A 637 -16.80 8.83 16.81
CA LYS A 637 -16.99 8.30 15.45
C LYS A 637 -16.62 9.31 14.36
N GLN A 638 -16.36 8.78 13.19
CA GLN A 638 -16.45 9.49 11.94
C GLN A 638 -17.85 9.29 11.37
N GLU A 639 -18.60 10.37 11.22
CA GLU A 639 -19.89 10.35 10.55
C GLU A 639 -19.75 9.97 9.06
N ALA A 640 -20.82 9.49 8.46
CA ALA A 640 -20.82 9.22 7.03
C ALA A 640 -20.43 10.47 6.23
N TYR A 641 -19.57 10.31 5.24
CA TYR A 641 -19.07 11.44 4.44
C TYR A 641 -18.87 11.07 2.97
N THR A 642 -18.85 12.11 2.13
CA THR A 642 -18.59 11.97 0.70
C THR A 642 -17.56 12.99 0.24
N LEU A 643 -16.54 12.51 -0.47
CA LEU A 643 -15.51 13.33 -1.10
C LEU A 643 -15.73 13.37 -2.61
N LEU A 644 -15.63 14.55 -3.18
CA LEU A 644 -15.64 14.78 -4.61
C LEU A 644 -14.29 15.34 -5.03
N ASN A 645 -13.60 14.68 -5.96
CA ASN A 645 -12.36 15.14 -6.57
C ASN A 645 -12.56 15.31 -8.07
N GLY A 646 -11.72 16.13 -8.69
CA GLY A 646 -11.77 16.32 -10.13
C GLY A 646 -10.42 16.68 -10.71
N PHE A 647 -10.27 16.48 -12.01
CA PHE A 647 -9.10 16.93 -12.72
C PHE A 647 -9.46 17.40 -14.13
N VAL A 648 -8.60 18.24 -14.64
CA VAL A 648 -8.56 18.64 -16.05
C VAL A 648 -7.14 18.41 -16.54
N SER A 649 -6.98 17.76 -17.67
CA SER A 649 -5.68 17.65 -18.32
C SER A 649 -5.79 18.09 -19.76
N TYR A 650 -4.72 18.72 -20.28
CA TYR A 650 -4.65 19.17 -21.65
C TYR A 650 -3.29 18.82 -22.27
N LYS A 651 -3.31 18.04 -23.34
CA LYS A 651 -2.15 17.74 -24.15
C LYS A 651 -1.94 18.90 -25.14
N VAL A 652 -1.08 19.85 -24.78
CA VAL A 652 -0.81 21.06 -25.57
C VAL A 652 -0.21 20.73 -26.93
N ASN A 653 0.72 19.75 -26.94
CA ASN A 653 1.35 19.19 -28.14
C ASN A 653 1.91 17.78 -27.85
N ALA A 654 2.66 17.20 -28.77
CA ALA A 654 3.23 15.87 -28.62
C ALA A 654 4.08 15.74 -27.34
N ASN A 655 4.73 16.82 -26.92
CA ASN A 655 5.73 16.82 -25.84
C ASN A 655 5.23 17.40 -24.52
N LEU A 656 4.23 18.28 -24.52
CA LEU A 656 3.79 19.02 -23.33
C LEU A 656 2.34 18.68 -22.95
N SER A 657 2.14 18.28 -21.73
CA SER A 657 0.82 18.08 -21.11
C SER A 657 0.72 18.88 -19.80
N LEU A 658 -0.42 19.50 -19.58
CA LEU A 658 -0.77 20.24 -18.36
C LEU A 658 -1.85 19.49 -17.61
N PHE A 659 -1.82 19.55 -16.27
CA PHE A 659 -2.78 18.90 -15.39
C PHE A 659 -3.19 19.86 -14.27
N LEU A 660 -4.47 19.97 -14.01
CA LEU A 660 -5.03 20.66 -12.84
C LEU A 660 -5.87 19.65 -12.06
N ASN A 661 -5.45 19.34 -10.86
CA ASN A 661 -6.17 18.43 -9.95
C ASN A 661 -6.78 19.26 -8.81
N CYS A 662 -8.00 18.93 -8.42
CA CYS A 662 -8.69 19.48 -7.25
C CYS A 662 -9.22 18.32 -6.41
N ASN A 663 -8.75 18.21 -5.18
CA ASN A 663 -9.23 17.23 -4.23
C ASN A 663 -10.18 17.87 -3.22
N ASN A 664 -11.16 17.09 -2.75
CA ASN A 664 -12.20 17.54 -1.82
C ASN A 664 -12.85 18.86 -2.26
N ILE A 665 -13.40 18.87 -3.49
CA ILE A 665 -13.99 20.07 -4.14
C ILE A 665 -15.04 20.75 -3.24
N THR A 666 -15.82 19.94 -2.51
CA THR A 666 -16.88 20.41 -1.61
C THR A 666 -16.38 20.96 -0.28
N ASP A 667 -15.07 20.84 -0.01
CA ASP A 667 -14.42 21.14 1.28
C ASP A 667 -15.08 20.44 2.47
N CYS A 668 -15.50 19.18 2.24
CA CYS A 668 -16.05 18.34 3.30
C CYS A 668 -15.06 18.21 4.47
N VAL A 669 -15.54 18.46 5.69
CA VAL A 669 -14.76 18.26 6.91
C VAL A 669 -15.00 16.84 7.38
N TYR A 670 -13.94 16.05 7.47
CA TYR A 670 -13.99 14.67 7.90
C TYR A 670 -12.71 14.30 8.65
N TYR A 671 -12.74 13.19 9.37
CA TYR A 671 -11.55 12.58 9.96
C TYR A 671 -11.06 11.46 9.05
N SER A 672 -9.79 11.52 8.62
CA SER A 672 -9.11 10.41 7.93
C SER A 672 -8.80 9.24 8.87
N ARG A 673 -8.85 9.50 10.17
CA ARG A 673 -8.83 8.52 11.25
C ARG A 673 -9.51 9.07 12.48
N VAL A 674 -10.36 8.27 13.09
CA VAL A 674 -10.77 8.38 14.49
C VAL A 674 -10.10 7.23 15.22
N GLY A 675 -9.27 7.50 16.24
CA GLY A 675 -8.45 6.45 16.83
C GLY A 675 -8.34 6.53 18.37
N GLY A 676 -7.97 5.41 18.98
CA GLY A 676 -7.78 5.33 20.44
C GLY A 676 -6.76 6.35 20.97
N ASN A 677 -5.70 6.62 20.22
CA ASN A 677 -4.63 7.53 20.62
C ASN A 677 -4.81 8.95 20.10
N GLY A 678 -5.53 9.16 18.99
CA GLY A 678 -5.76 10.47 18.42
C GLY A 678 -6.50 10.45 17.10
N ASP A 679 -7.06 11.59 16.73
CA ASP A 679 -7.83 11.81 15.53
C ASP A 679 -7.00 12.58 14.50
N PHE A 680 -7.26 12.34 13.22
CA PHE A 680 -6.67 13.12 12.13
C PHE A 680 -7.77 13.68 11.26
N PHE A 681 -7.80 15.00 11.11
CA PHE A 681 -8.63 15.59 10.06
C PHE A 681 -8.14 15.15 8.68
N GLY A 682 -9.09 14.92 7.79
CA GLY A 682 -8.80 14.76 6.38
C GLY A 682 -8.44 16.07 5.70
N ASP A 683 -7.75 15.99 4.57
CA ASP A 683 -7.28 17.14 3.82
C ASP A 683 -8.44 18.07 3.42
N PRO A 684 -8.34 19.39 3.65
CA PRO A 684 -9.22 20.38 3.06
C PRO A 684 -9.17 20.36 1.53
N ARG A 685 -10.09 21.11 0.89
CA ARG A 685 -10.00 21.35 -0.55
C ARG A 685 -8.62 21.86 -0.92
N ASN A 686 -8.01 21.19 -1.91
CA ASN A 686 -6.66 21.51 -2.35
C ASN A 686 -6.51 21.36 -3.87
N PHE A 687 -5.53 22.05 -4.40
CA PHE A 687 -5.27 22.12 -5.84
C PHE A 687 -3.82 21.75 -6.12
N THR A 688 -3.58 21.12 -7.26
CA THR A 688 -2.24 20.88 -7.81
C THR A 688 -2.24 21.18 -9.30
N LEU A 689 -1.36 22.07 -9.74
CA LEU A 689 -1.07 22.32 -11.14
C LEU A 689 0.25 21.65 -11.50
N SER A 690 0.25 20.87 -12.58
CA SER A 690 1.44 20.14 -13.05
C SER A 690 1.67 20.36 -14.54
N ALA A 691 2.94 20.39 -14.94
CA ALA A 691 3.36 20.37 -16.33
C ALA A 691 4.30 19.18 -16.55
N ARG A 692 4.03 18.41 -17.59
CA ARG A 692 4.87 17.27 -17.98
C ARG A 692 5.38 17.47 -19.40
N CYS A 693 6.70 17.38 -19.56
CA CYS A 693 7.38 17.39 -20.83
C CYS A 693 7.93 15.98 -21.12
N SER A 694 7.68 15.45 -22.32
CA SER A 694 8.15 14.13 -22.78
C SER A 694 8.91 14.28 -24.10
N PHE A 695 10.12 13.68 -24.19
CA PHE A 695 11.01 13.78 -25.35
C PHE A 695 11.50 12.41 -25.79
#